data_63c4d1149faac1b47b2ac4fda245cf62
#
_entry.id   63c4d1149faac1b47b2ac4fda245cf62
#
_cell.length_a   1.000
_cell.length_b   1.000
_cell.length_c   1.000
_cell.angle_alpha   90.00
_cell.angle_beta   90.00
_cell.angle_gamma   90.00
#
_symmetry.space_group_name_H-M   'P 1'
#
loop_
_entity.id
_entity.type
_entity.pdbx_description
1 polymer ?
#
loop_
_entity_poly.entity_id
_entity_poly.type
_entity_poly.pdbx_seq_one_letter_code
_entity_poly.pdbx_strand_id
1 'polypeptide(L)'
;MSMISRYIFGTPLPTMAVVREIAPSGGEIPHFTVTKADGSVSFTTILGDDDLIFGLGENVRGINKRGHLYRAWNMDDFSHTENKGGIYSSHNLLLFSGEQGVFGAYFDDPGAVTFDLGYSDGGKAVITSENGNLSVYLIESTTLTGLVREFRHLIGRSYIPPKWAMGYIQSRWGYASEDDLNFIVSEHRKRHIPLDNVCMDIDYMEDFKDFTWNPVHFPDLKATNARMKDEHIHLVPIIDAGIKQLTGDPIYDEGVQKDYFVQKADGSLFVGAVWPGRACFPDFLREDVRQWFGAKYHKLMDTGIEGFWNDMNEPALFYSTDSLENAFETAEKMRHENLGIDGAFKLKDAFVNIANSDEDYRRFYHTVDGQPVRHDKVHNLYGAMMTKSAAEGFRSYNPDRRYLLFSRSSFIGAHRDGGVWQGDNSSWWSHLLLNLKMMPSLNMCGFLYTGADLGGFSCNTTEDLLLRWLALGVFTPLMRNHTAQHTRDQEIFRFRNWEDMRNVVSVRYALLPYLYSLLVKCACRDEMMFRPLAFDYPQDKTAIRVEDQLMLGDECMIAPVVEQNARGRHVYLPEDMLLVRFRSGDDYTVQTMQKGHHWLDVPMNEVPLFIRRGHVIPLCRSAEYVDALDTTKLSLVGWLEVGCAITLYEDDGESTDIDLNKGLQLINVSIVKGVATAKCAGKTIDASKVVVWER
;
A
#
# COMPACT_ATOMS: atom_id res chain seq x y z
N MET A 1 26.48 4.10 -16.54
CA MET A 1 26.15 5.07 -15.48
C MET A 1 24.66 5.36 -15.63
N SER A 2 23.90 5.26 -14.56
CA SER A 2 22.51 5.71 -14.58
C SER A 2 22.47 7.25 -14.55
N MET A 3 21.54 7.82 -15.27
CA MET A 3 21.41 9.27 -15.41
C MET A 3 19.94 9.66 -15.31
N ILE A 4 19.65 10.75 -14.59
CA ILE A 4 18.30 11.34 -14.54
C ILE A 4 18.35 12.69 -15.20
N SER A 5 17.44 12.91 -16.15
CA SER A 5 17.23 14.18 -16.83
C SER A 5 15.84 14.70 -16.56
N ARG A 6 15.69 16.02 -16.30
CA ARG A 6 14.40 16.67 -16.03
C ARG A 6 13.99 17.55 -17.19
N TYR A 7 12.76 17.40 -17.67
CA TYR A 7 12.15 18.20 -18.72
C TYR A 7 10.92 18.91 -18.16
N ILE A 8 10.76 20.20 -18.45
CA ILE A 8 9.66 21.02 -17.93
C ILE A 8 8.72 21.39 -19.08
N PHE A 9 7.43 21.19 -18.85
CA PHE A 9 6.35 21.59 -19.74
C PHE A 9 5.40 22.54 -18.98
N GLY A 10 5.10 23.71 -19.59
CA GLY A 10 4.29 24.73 -18.96
C GLY A 10 4.88 25.26 -17.64
N THR A 11 4.03 25.44 -16.63
CA THR A 11 4.39 25.88 -15.28
C THR A 11 3.97 24.78 -14.27
N PRO A 12 4.84 23.81 -13.94
CA PRO A 12 4.50 22.75 -13.02
C PRO A 12 4.13 23.27 -11.63
N LEU A 13 3.11 22.67 -11.02
CA LEU A 13 2.76 22.91 -9.62
C LEU A 13 3.70 22.10 -8.70
N PRO A 14 4.00 22.59 -7.48
CA PRO A 14 4.83 21.87 -6.53
C PRO A 14 4.08 20.65 -5.99
N THR A 15 4.61 19.45 -6.20
CA THR A 15 4.03 18.17 -5.73
C THR A 15 4.69 17.65 -4.46
N MET A 16 5.88 18.15 -4.12
CA MET A 16 6.77 17.61 -3.08
C MET A 16 7.16 16.13 -3.30
N ALA A 17 6.95 15.59 -4.50
CA ALA A 17 7.27 14.21 -4.84
C ALA A 17 8.79 13.96 -4.83
N VAL A 18 9.55 14.87 -5.40
CA VAL A 18 10.98 14.79 -5.61
C VAL A 18 11.74 15.52 -4.50
N VAL A 19 12.76 14.88 -3.93
CA VAL A 19 13.61 15.46 -2.87
C VAL A 19 15.00 15.81 -3.35
N ARG A 20 15.42 15.26 -4.50
CA ARG A 20 16.71 15.55 -5.11
C ARG A 20 16.52 16.52 -6.26
N GLU A 21 17.08 17.71 -6.14
CA GLU A 21 17.00 18.70 -7.20
C GLU A 21 17.76 18.26 -8.45
N ILE A 22 17.08 18.25 -9.59
CA ILE A 22 17.64 18.00 -10.91
C ILE A 22 17.43 19.27 -11.76
N ALA A 23 18.52 19.83 -12.25
CA ALA A 23 18.46 20.98 -13.16
C ALA A 23 17.69 20.62 -14.43
N PRO A 24 16.87 21.54 -14.98
CA PRO A 24 16.18 21.30 -16.24
C PRO A 24 17.14 21.02 -17.37
N SER A 25 16.84 19.97 -18.14
CA SER A 25 17.55 19.63 -19.37
C SER A 25 16.96 20.43 -20.54
N GLY A 26 17.81 20.83 -21.48
CA GLY A 26 17.39 21.47 -22.75
C GLY A 26 17.22 20.43 -23.86
N GLY A 27 16.53 20.83 -24.94
CA GLY A 27 16.36 20.00 -26.14
C GLY A 27 15.14 19.07 -26.09
N GLU A 28 15.12 18.10 -26.99
CA GLU A 28 14.07 17.09 -27.09
C GLU A 28 14.24 16.04 -25.99
N ILE A 29 13.11 15.52 -25.50
CA ILE A 29 13.12 14.41 -24.52
C ILE A 29 13.40 13.09 -25.27
N PRO A 30 14.46 12.34 -24.91
CA PRO A 30 14.74 11.05 -25.53
C PRO A 30 13.56 10.07 -25.38
N HIS A 31 13.46 9.13 -26.31
CA HIS A 31 12.43 8.08 -26.37
C HIS A 31 11.00 8.58 -26.63
N PHE A 32 10.70 9.88 -26.58
CA PHE A 32 9.36 10.40 -26.75
C PHE A 32 9.28 11.45 -27.86
N THR A 33 8.24 11.32 -28.70
CA THR A 33 7.75 12.43 -29.53
C THR A 33 6.71 13.20 -28.74
N VAL A 34 6.87 14.52 -28.61
CA VAL A 34 5.99 15.37 -27.84
C VAL A 34 5.04 16.15 -28.74
N THR A 35 3.75 16.12 -28.43
CA THR A 35 2.72 16.95 -29.10
C THR A 35 1.96 17.78 -28.07
N LYS A 36 1.55 18.99 -28.45
CA LYS A 36 0.77 19.91 -27.62
C LYS A 36 -0.52 20.28 -28.32
N ALA A 37 -1.65 20.16 -27.65
CA ALA A 37 -2.95 20.49 -28.16
C ALA A 37 -3.89 20.93 -27.04
N ASP A 38 -4.61 22.03 -27.21
CA ASP A 38 -5.70 22.50 -26.35
C ASP A 38 -5.35 22.52 -24.84
N GLY A 39 -4.12 22.93 -24.51
CA GLY A 39 -3.63 23.00 -23.13
C GLY A 39 -3.12 21.67 -22.56
N SER A 40 -3.24 20.56 -23.31
CA SER A 40 -2.67 19.25 -22.97
C SER A 40 -1.30 19.03 -23.59
N VAL A 41 -0.54 18.08 -23.03
CA VAL A 41 0.75 17.62 -23.58
C VAL A 41 0.75 16.10 -23.63
N SER A 42 1.08 15.55 -24.81
CA SER A 42 1.17 14.10 -25.03
C SER A 42 2.59 13.68 -25.39
N PHE A 43 3.01 12.55 -24.83
CA PHE A 43 4.31 11.91 -25.01
C PHE A 43 4.09 10.55 -25.67
N THR A 44 4.60 10.36 -26.87
CA THR A 44 4.43 9.11 -27.64
C THR A 44 5.77 8.39 -27.77
N THR A 45 5.81 7.11 -27.39
CA THR A 45 6.94 6.21 -27.62
C THR A 45 6.49 4.99 -28.43
N ILE A 46 7.39 4.46 -29.27
CA ILE A 46 7.12 3.26 -30.10
C ILE A 46 7.34 2.01 -29.23
N LEU A 47 6.51 1.00 -29.46
CA LEU A 47 6.58 -0.30 -28.77
C LEU A 47 6.88 -1.41 -29.79
N GLY A 48 7.91 -2.22 -29.52
CA GLY A 48 8.15 -3.50 -30.19
C GLY A 48 7.17 -4.58 -29.68
N ASP A 49 7.08 -5.72 -30.38
CA ASP A 49 6.09 -6.76 -30.08
C ASP A 49 6.22 -7.40 -28.68
N ASP A 50 7.46 -7.57 -28.20
CA ASP A 50 7.77 -8.19 -26.92
C ASP A 50 8.13 -7.18 -25.81
N ASP A 51 7.91 -5.87 -26.03
CA ASP A 51 8.21 -4.84 -25.03
C ASP A 51 7.35 -4.99 -23.79
N LEU A 52 7.97 -4.81 -22.61
CA LEU A 52 7.34 -4.86 -21.30
C LEU A 52 7.25 -3.45 -20.71
N ILE A 53 6.14 -3.17 -20.03
CA ILE A 53 5.91 -1.90 -19.35
C ILE A 53 5.48 -2.17 -17.91
N PHE A 54 6.21 -1.62 -16.94
CA PHE A 54 5.93 -1.76 -15.51
C PHE A 54 5.66 -0.40 -14.86
N GLY A 55 5.13 -0.40 -13.64
CA GLY A 55 4.91 0.83 -12.88
C GLY A 55 3.47 1.09 -12.52
N LEU A 56 3.06 2.37 -12.49
CA LEU A 56 1.74 2.90 -12.13
C LEU A 56 1.27 2.53 -10.70
N GLY A 57 2.16 2.01 -9.84
CA GLY A 57 1.89 1.75 -8.42
C GLY A 57 0.61 0.95 -8.15
N GLU A 58 -0.32 1.55 -7.42
CA GLU A 58 -1.64 0.99 -7.16
C GLU A 58 -2.52 1.10 -8.40
N ASN A 59 -2.78 -0.03 -9.03
CA ASN A 59 -3.67 -0.06 -10.18
C ASN A 59 -4.19 -1.49 -10.46
N VAL A 60 -5.31 -1.61 -11.15
CA VAL A 60 -5.89 -2.89 -11.58
C VAL A 60 -5.04 -3.58 -12.66
N ARG A 61 -5.41 -4.83 -13.03
CA ARG A 61 -4.82 -5.66 -14.08
C ARG A 61 -3.43 -6.24 -13.75
N GLY A 62 -2.62 -6.51 -14.79
CA GLY A 62 -1.36 -7.24 -14.68
C GLY A 62 -0.18 -6.46 -14.09
N ILE A 63 0.91 -7.16 -13.85
CA ILE A 63 2.21 -6.58 -13.51
C ILE A 63 2.76 -5.84 -14.73
N ASN A 64 2.71 -6.48 -15.92
CA ASN A 64 2.94 -5.82 -17.19
C ASN A 64 1.72 -4.97 -17.55
N LYS A 65 1.93 -3.66 -17.71
CA LYS A 65 0.88 -2.68 -17.96
C LYS A 65 0.53 -2.52 -19.45
N ARG A 66 1.27 -3.18 -20.35
CA ARG A 66 1.04 -3.08 -21.80
C ARG A 66 -0.35 -3.60 -22.21
N GLY A 67 -0.91 -3.03 -23.25
CA GLY A 67 -2.20 -3.40 -23.86
C GLY A 67 -3.42 -2.83 -23.15
N HIS A 68 -3.25 -1.86 -22.26
CA HIS A 68 -4.32 -1.28 -21.45
C HIS A 68 -4.29 0.24 -21.43
N LEU A 69 -5.45 0.82 -21.07
CA LEU A 69 -5.65 2.24 -20.83
C LEU A 69 -5.79 2.48 -19.33
N TYR A 70 -4.99 3.42 -18.78
CA TYR A 70 -5.06 3.82 -17.38
C TYR A 70 -5.25 5.32 -17.25
N ARG A 71 -5.82 5.76 -16.14
CA ARG A 71 -5.96 7.17 -15.80
C ARG A 71 -5.46 7.38 -14.37
N ALA A 72 -4.51 8.26 -14.19
CA ALA A 72 -4.11 8.74 -12.87
C ALA A 72 -5.17 9.73 -12.37
N TRP A 73 -6.05 9.24 -11.51
CA TRP A 73 -7.11 9.98 -10.87
C TRP A 73 -7.54 9.21 -9.63
N ASN A 74 -7.26 9.74 -8.46
CA ASN A 74 -7.60 9.10 -7.20
C ASN A 74 -9.12 9.05 -7.06
N MET A 75 -9.66 7.86 -6.80
CA MET A 75 -11.10 7.66 -6.82
C MET A 75 -11.51 6.67 -5.73
N ASP A 76 -12.52 7.01 -4.95
CA ASP A 76 -13.21 6.07 -4.06
C ASP A 76 -13.99 5.06 -4.90
N ASP A 77 -13.36 3.93 -5.22
CA ASP A 77 -13.91 2.88 -6.07
C ASP A 77 -13.65 1.49 -5.51
N PHE A 78 -14.65 0.93 -4.87
CA PHE A 78 -14.61 -0.37 -4.21
C PHE A 78 -14.77 -1.58 -5.15
N SER A 79 -14.91 -1.38 -6.48
CA SER A 79 -15.18 -2.51 -7.37
C SER A 79 -13.96 -3.17 -7.97
N HIS A 80 -12.79 -2.53 -8.03
CA HIS A 80 -11.49 -3.05 -8.53
C HIS A 80 -11.58 -3.97 -9.75
N THR A 81 -12.47 -3.64 -10.68
CA THR A 81 -12.70 -4.46 -11.88
C THR A 81 -11.76 -4.05 -13.02
N GLU A 82 -11.52 -4.98 -13.96
CA GLU A 82 -10.55 -4.77 -15.04
C GLU A 82 -10.86 -3.60 -15.98
N ASN A 83 -12.09 -3.09 -16.01
CA ASN A 83 -12.49 -1.94 -16.83
C ASN A 83 -12.15 -0.59 -16.18
N LYS A 84 -11.63 -0.55 -14.95
CA LYS A 84 -11.25 0.70 -14.28
C LYS A 84 -9.96 1.26 -14.87
N GLY A 85 -9.90 2.58 -15.00
CA GLY A 85 -8.68 3.30 -15.41
C GLY A 85 -7.74 3.59 -14.26
N GLY A 86 -8.27 3.84 -13.06
CA GLY A 86 -7.58 4.11 -11.82
C GLY A 86 -8.43 3.67 -10.63
N ILE A 87 -7.84 3.66 -9.44
CA ILE A 87 -8.47 3.40 -8.15
C ILE A 87 -8.02 4.43 -7.13
N TYR A 88 -7.80 4.09 -5.87
CA TYR A 88 -7.61 5.05 -4.78
C TYR A 88 -6.37 5.95 -4.88
N SER A 89 -5.33 5.53 -5.61
CA SER A 89 -4.03 6.22 -5.62
C SER A 89 -3.46 6.38 -7.04
N SER A 90 -2.64 7.40 -7.24
CA SER A 90 -2.00 7.68 -8.53
C SER A 90 -0.48 7.77 -8.40
N HIS A 91 0.24 6.95 -9.18
CA HIS A 91 1.70 6.86 -9.13
C HIS A 91 2.26 6.84 -10.56
N ASN A 92 2.57 8.00 -11.11
CA ASN A 92 2.84 8.25 -12.54
C ASN A 92 4.25 7.81 -13.01
N LEU A 93 4.76 6.67 -12.51
CA LEU A 93 6.03 6.07 -12.94
C LEU A 93 5.78 4.98 -13.97
N LEU A 94 6.51 5.01 -15.08
CA LEU A 94 6.60 3.92 -16.05
C LEU A 94 8.05 3.48 -16.24
N LEU A 95 8.26 2.17 -16.36
CA LEU A 95 9.53 1.53 -16.69
C LEU A 95 9.33 0.71 -17.97
N PHE A 96 10.15 0.96 -18.96
CA PHE A 96 10.13 0.29 -20.26
C PHE A 96 11.32 -0.65 -20.39
N SER A 97 11.09 -1.82 -20.96
CA SER A 97 12.13 -2.78 -21.29
C SER A 97 11.81 -3.48 -22.62
N GLY A 98 12.58 -3.21 -23.65
CA GLY A 98 12.33 -3.77 -24.97
C GLY A 98 13.29 -3.30 -26.03
N GLU A 99 12.81 -3.11 -27.26
CA GLU A 99 13.63 -2.78 -28.44
C GLU A 99 14.38 -1.45 -28.29
N GLN A 100 13.80 -0.46 -27.61
CA GLN A 100 14.47 0.83 -27.35
C GLN A 100 15.41 0.79 -26.13
N GLY A 101 15.65 -0.38 -25.56
CA GLY A 101 16.46 -0.57 -24.36
C GLY A 101 15.65 -0.53 -23.07
N VAL A 102 16.32 -0.16 -21.97
CA VAL A 102 15.72 -0.07 -20.64
C VAL A 102 15.76 1.37 -20.17
N PHE A 103 14.59 2.00 -20.00
CA PHE A 103 14.45 3.37 -19.51
C PHE A 103 13.20 3.53 -18.66
N GLY A 104 13.17 4.57 -17.83
CA GLY A 104 12.02 4.94 -16.99
C GLY A 104 11.60 6.38 -17.22
N ALA A 105 10.33 6.68 -17.02
CA ALA A 105 9.79 8.03 -17.06
C ALA A 105 8.82 8.25 -15.89
N TYR A 106 9.05 9.29 -15.11
CA TYR A 106 8.13 9.76 -14.08
C TYR A 106 7.50 11.07 -14.53
N PHE A 107 6.19 11.09 -14.63
CA PHE A 107 5.38 12.23 -15.02
C PHE A 107 4.84 12.93 -13.78
N ASP A 108 5.54 13.94 -13.28
CA ASP A 108 5.19 14.67 -12.08
C ASP A 108 4.09 15.70 -12.38
N ASP A 109 2.87 15.20 -12.47
CA ASP A 109 1.63 15.95 -12.69
C ASP A 109 0.60 15.52 -11.63
N PRO A 110 0.14 16.44 -10.77
CA PRO A 110 -0.83 16.15 -9.73
C PRO A 110 -2.29 16.10 -10.21
N GLY A 111 -2.54 16.46 -11.47
CA GLY A 111 -3.86 16.37 -12.12
C GLY A 111 -4.06 15.05 -12.85
N ALA A 112 -5.03 15.05 -13.77
CA ALA A 112 -5.34 13.88 -14.57
C ALA A 112 -4.28 13.60 -15.65
N VAL A 113 -3.75 12.37 -15.67
CA VAL A 113 -2.85 11.85 -16.68
C VAL A 113 -3.41 10.54 -17.24
N THR A 114 -3.53 10.46 -18.56
CA THR A 114 -3.96 9.23 -19.25
C THR A 114 -2.76 8.48 -19.81
N PHE A 115 -2.71 7.17 -19.59
CA PHE A 115 -1.67 6.26 -20.07
C PHE A 115 -2.30 5.23 -21.01
N ASP A 116 -2.22 5.48 -22.31
CA ASP A 116 -2.54 4.50 -23.36
C ASP A 116 -1.27 3.68 -23.66
N LEU A 117 -1.19 2.49 -23.08
CA LEU A 117 0.01 1.68 -23.17
C LEU A 117 -0.11 0.58 -24.23
N GLY A 118 -0.42 0.95 -25.46
CA GLY A 118 -0.67 0.01 -26.54
C GLY A 118 -2.11 -0.50 -26.60
N TYR A 119 -3.06 0.21 -26.01
CA TYR A 119 -4.49 -0.13 -26.04
C TYR A 119 -5.14 0.30 -27.35
N SER A 120 -4.99 1.55 -27.75
CA SER A 120 -5.55 2.09 -29.01
C SER A 120 -4.70 1.71 -30.24
N ASP A 121 -3.38 1.62 -30.07
CA ASP A 121 -2.41 1.23 -31.11
C ASP A 121 -1.33 0.36 -30.43
N GLY A 122 -1.31 -0.93 -30.72
CA GLY A 122 -0.38 -1.89 -30.10
C GLY A 122 1.11 -1.58 -30.31
N GLY A 123 1.44 -0.76 -31.29
CA GLY A 123 2.81 -0.31 -31.60
C GLY A 123 3.23 1.00 -30.91
N LYS A 124 2.39 1.56 -30.02
CA LYS A 124 2.68 2.85 -29.36
C LYS A 124 2.19 2.90 -27.93
N ALA A 125 2.96 3.59 -27.08
CA ALA A 125 2.44 4.11 -25.81
C ALA A 125 2.29 5.63 -25.92
N VAL A 126 1.14 6.15 -25.46
CA VAL A 126 0.81 7.58 -25.45
C VAL A 126 0.44 8.00 -24.03
N ILE A 127 1.21 8.91 -23.46
CA ILE A 127 0.96 9.47 -22.13
C ILE A 127 0.50 10.91 -22.30
N THR A 128 -0.70 11.24 -21.80
CA THR A 128 -1.30 12.57 -21.95
C THR A 128 -1.58 13.22 -20.61
N SER A 129 -0.92 14.34 -20.33
CA SER A 129 -1.26 15.26 -19.25
C SER A 129 -2.37 16.20 -19.71
N GLU A 130 -3.52 16.17 -19.04
CA GLU A 130 -4.66 17.06 -19.35
C GLU A 130 -4.37 18.52 -18.95
N ASN A 131 -3.42 18.75 -18.02
CA ASN A 131 -3.05 20.08 -17.56
C ASN A 131 -1.93 20.73 -18.38
N GLY A 132 -1.10 19.93 -19.05
CA GLY A 132 0.06 20.37 -19.79
C GLY A 132 1.15 21.08 -18.98
N ASN A 133 1.05 21.06 -17.64
CA ASN A 133 1.95 21.71 -16.70
C ASN A 133 2.60 20.67 -15.79
N LEU A 134 3.73 20.09 -16.22
CA LEU A 134 4.37 19.00 -15.50
C LEU A 134 5.88 19.02 -15.65
N SER A 135 6.58 18.34 -14.73
CA SER A 135 7.96 17.91 -14.92
C SER A 135 7.99 16.44 -15.33
N VAL A 136 8.80 16.09 -16.33
CA VAL A 136 9.08 14.70 -16.69
C VAL A 136 10.52 14.38 -16.32
N TYR A 137 10.70 13.33 -15.51
CA TYR A 137 12.00 12.82 -15.15
C TYR A 137 12.27 11.54 -15.96
N LEU A 138 13.19 11.66 -16.91
CA LEU A 138 13.67 10.51 -17.68
C LEU A 138 14.85 9.85 -16.94
N ILE A 139 14.77 8.54 -16.76
CA ILE A 139 15.74 7.75 -16.02
C ILE A 139 16.32 6.71 -16.97
N GLU A 140 17.65 6.67 -17.10
CA GLU A 140 18.37 5.73 -17.94
C GLU A 140 19.19 4.77 -17.07
N SER A 141 19.08 3.49 -17.35
CA SER A 141 19.87 2.43 -16.70
C SER A 141 19.99 1.21 -17.62
N THR A 142 20.89 0.30 -17.30
CA THR A 142 21.04 -0.97 -18.04
C THR A 142 20.12 -2.07 -17.51
N THR A 143 19.45 -1.86 -16.38
CA THR A 143 18.57 -2.85 -15.73
C THR A 143 17.34 -2.20 -15.13
N LEU A 144 16.22 -2.94 -15.07
CA LEU A 144 14.99 -2.50 -14.42
C LEU A 144 15.20 -2.19 -12.93
N THR A 145 15.96 -3.02 -12.20
CA THR A 145 16.32 -2.76 -10.80
C THR A 145 17.12 -1.47 -10.62
N GLY A 146 18.02 -1.19 -11.58
CA GLY A 146 18.78 0.07 -11.61
C GLY A 146 17.89 1.29 -11.80
N LEU A 147 16.87 1.20 -12.68
CA LEU A 147 15.88 2.30 -12.85
C LEU A 147 15.13 2.58 -11.56
N VAL A 148 14.64 1.54 -10.87
CA VAL A 148 13.93 1.71 -9.61
C VAL A 148 14.82 2.32 -8.55
N ARG A 149 16.06 1.87 -8.41
CA ARG A 149 17.01 2.43 -7.43
C ARG A 149 17.24 3.92 -7.66
N GLU A 150 17.48 4.34 -8.91
CA GLU A 150 17.65 5.75 -9.24
C GLU A 150 16.37 6.56 -8.99
N PHE A 151 15.21 6.03 -9.37
CA PHE A 151 13.95 6.69 -9.10
C PHE A 151 13.70 6.84 -7.60
N ARG A 152 13.91 5.79 -6.82
CA ARG A 152 13.73 5.83 -5.37
C ARG A 152 14.71 6.78 -4.70
N HIS A 153 15.94 6.85 -5.20
CA HIS A 153 16.91 7.85 -4.75
C HIS A 153 16.46 9.29 -5.06
N LEU A 154 15.74 9.50 -6.19
CA LEU A 154 15.15 10.79 -6.56
C LEU A 154 14.04 11.22 -5.60
N ILE A 155 13.16 10.28 -5.21
CA ILE A 155 11.96 10.56 -4.42
C ILE A 155 12.15 10.41 -2.90
N GLY A 156 13.30 9.88 -2.45
CA GLY A 156 13.69 9.76 -1.05
C GLY A 156 13.29 8.46 -0.37
N ARG A 157 13.83 8.27 0.83
CA ARG A 157 13.72 7.05 1.62
C ARG A 157 12.27 6.72 1.98
N SER A 158 11.89 5.45 1.83
CA SER A 158 10.59 4.94 2.25
C SER A 158 10.38 4.98 3.76
N TYR A 159 9.13 5.15 4.15
CA TYR A 159 8.65 5.03 5.51
C TYR A 159 9.00 3.64 6.09
N ILE A 160 9.44 3.62 7.34
CA ILE A 160 9.70 2.41 8.12
C ILE A 160 8.78 2.46 9.34
N PRO A 161 7.80 1.56 9.45
CA PRO A 161 6.87 1.52 10.58
C PRO A 161 7.56 1.09 11.88
N PRO A 162 6.91 1.25 13.05
CA PRO A 162 7.28 0.54 14.25
C PRO A 162 7.27 -0.97 13.98
N LYS A 163 8.16 -1.71 14.65
CA LYS A 163 8.32 -3.16 14.40
C LYS A 163 7.05 -3.95 14.73
N TRP A 164 6.31 -3.57 15.77
CA TRP A 164 5.03 -4.18 16.12
C TRP A 164 3.97 -4.07 15.01
N ALA A 165 4.03 -3.05 14.18
CA ALA A 165 3.15 -2.88 13.01
C ALA A 165 3.36 -3.93 11.91
N MET A 166 4.46 -4.70 12.00
CA MET A 166 4.71 -5.86 11.14
C MET A 166 4.01 -7.12 11.62
N GLY A 167 3.36 -7.13 12.80
CA GLY A 167 2.53 -8.23 13.29
C GLY A 167 1.18 -8.33 12.57
N TYR A 168 0.35 -9.29 12.99
CA TYR A 168 -0.99 -9.47 12.45
C TYR A 168 -1.94 -8.40 13.00
N ILE A 169 -2.78 -7.86 12.12
CA ILE A 169 -3.76 -6.81 12.41
C ILE A 169 -5.17 -7.37 12.20
N GLN A 170 -6.01 -7.28 13.22
CA GLN A 170 -7.43 -7.55 13.10
C GLN A 170 -8.21 -6.24 12.99
N SER A 171 -9.12 -6.17 12.06
CA SER A 171 -9.91 -4.99 11.75
C SER A 171 -11.32 -5.38 11.29
N ARG A 172 -12.28 -4.53 11.58
CA ARG A 172 -13.64 -4.62 11.04
C ARG A 172 -14.31 -3.26 11.12
N TRP A 173 -15.02 -2.86 10.10
CA TRP A 173 -16.03 -1.83 10.23
C TRP A 173 -17.19 -2.38 11.08
N GLY A 174 -17.25 -1.93 12.35
CA GLY A 174 -18.24 -2.41 13.32
C GLY A 174 -17.71 -2.74 14.72
N TYR A 175 -16.40 -2.55 15.02
CA TYR A 175 -15.92 -2.58 16.40
C TYR A 175 -16.25 -1.25 17.08
N ALA A 176 -17.46 -1.15 17.63
CA ALA A 176 -18.06 0.10 18.06
C ALA A 176 -17.87 0.39 19.56
N SER A 177 -17.36 -0.56 20.35
CA SER A 177 -17.29 -0.45 21.81
C SER A 177 -16.03 -1.07 22.40
N GLU A 178 -15.71 -0.68 23.64
CA GLU A 178 -14.68 -1.32 24.45
C GLU A 178 -14.94 -2.83 24.64
N ASP A 179 -16.19 -3.24 24.75
CA ASP A 179 -16.56 -4.65 24.90
C ASP A 179 -16.24 -5.44 23.63
N ASP A 180 -16.42 -4.87 22.44
CA ASP A 180 -16.03 -5.50 21.18
C ASP A 180 -14.51 -5.72 21.14
N LEU A 181 -13.73 -4.71 21.49
CA LEU A 181 -12.27 -4.81 21.54
C LEU A 181 -11.81 -5.88 22.53
N ASN A 182 -12.37 -5.88 23.74
CA ASN A 182 -12.07 -6.88 24.78
C ASN A 182 -12.41 -8.30 24.30
N PHE A 183 -13.55 -8.47 23.63
CA PHE A 183 -13.97 -9.75 23.07
C PHE A 183 -12.98 -10.25 22.01
N ILE A 184 -12.62 -9.40 21.05
CA ILE A 184 -11.69 -9.75 19.97
C ILE A 184 -10.34 -10.18 20.53
N VAL A 185 -9.77 -9.38 21.43
CA VAL A 185 -8.45 -9.67 22.03
C VAL A 185 -8.50 -10.95 22.86
N SER A 186 -9.50 -11.10 23.72
CA SER A 186 -9.63 -12.29 24.57
C SER A 186 -9.78 -13.60 23.77
N GLU A 187 -10.54 -13.57 22.65
CA GLU A 187 -10.73 -14.74 21.80
C GLU A 187 -9.44 -15.12 21.03
N HIS A 188 -8.61 -14.14 20.64
CA HIS A 188 -7.30 -14.40 20.04
C HIS A 188 -6.33 -15.00 21.09
N ARG A 189 -6.19 -14.37 22.25
CA ARG A 189 -5.30 -14.86 23.33
C ARG A 189 -5.69 -16.25 23.81
N LYS A 190 -6.98 -16.51 24.05
CA LYS A 190 -7.52 -17.81 24.46
C LYS A 190 -7.18 -18.95 23.50
N ARG A 191 -7.02 -18.66 22.22
CA ARG A 191 -6.70 -19.64 21.17
C ARG A 191 -5.28 -19.57 20.69
N HIS A 192 -4.45 -18.75 21.33
CA HIS A 192 -3.06 -18.51 20.91
C HIS A 192 -2.95 -18.09 19.44
N ILE A 193 -3.93 -17.31 18.95
CA ILE A 193 -3.87 -16.69 17.62
C ILE A 193 -3.03 -15.44 17.75
N PRO A 194 -1.91 -15.33 17.00
CA PRO A 194 -1.07 -14.13 17.09
C PRO A 194 -1.84 -12.87 16.71
N LEU A 195 -1.62 -11.78 17.47
CA LEU A 195 -2.26 -10.48 17.25
C LEU A 195 -1.44 -9.38 17.91
N ASP A 196 -1.13 -8.33 17.16
CA ASP A 196 -0.44 -7.12 17.64
C ASP A 196 -1.31 -5.87 17.60
N ASN A 197 -2.24 -5.79 16.66
CA ASN A 197 -3.00 -4.57 16.41
C ASN A 197 -4.48 -4.84 16.22
N VAL A 198 -5.31 -3.93 16.74
CA VAL A 198 -6.74 -3.86 16.42
C VAL A 198 -7.06 -2.48 15.84
N CYS A 199 -7.56 -2.45 14.60
CA CYS A 199 -8.03 -1.20 14.02
C CYS A 199 -9.43 -0.86 14.55
N MET A 200 -9.65 0.42 14.79
CA MET A 200 -10.94 1.01 15.14
C MET A 200 -11.42 1.79 13.91
N ASP A 201 -12.55 1.36 13.34
CA ASP A 201 -13.21 2.01 12.22
C ASP A 201 -14.13 3.14 12.71
N ILE A 202 -14.82 3.85 11.84
CA ILE A 202 -15.59 5.09 12.11
C ILE A 202 -16.56 4.99 13.31
N ASP A 203 -17.00 3.78 13.67
CA ASP A 203 -17.97 3.56 14.75
C ASP A 203 -17.45 3.91 16.17
N TYR A 204 -16.12 4.06 16.35
CA TYR A 204 -15.59 4.52 17.64
C TYR A 204 -15.83 6.01 17.87
N MET A 205 -16.05 6.79 16.80
CA MET A 205 -16.20 8.24 16.84
C MET A 205 -17.55 8.66 17.46
N GLU A 206 -17.60 9.87 18.02
CA GLU A 206 -18.85 10.53 18.35
C GLU A 206 -19.48 11.14 17.10
N ASP A 207 -20.59 10.60 16.62
CA ASP A 207 -21.30 11.08 15.41
C ASP A 207 -20.40 11.21 14.18
N PHE A 208 -19.45 10.29 14.00
CA PHE A 208 -18.47 10.27 12.90
C PHE A 208 -17.60 11.54 12.81
N LYS A 209 -17.37 12.22 13.94
CA LYS A 209 -16.47 13.39 14.01
C LYS A 209 -15.04 12.94 14.26
N ASP A 210 -14.13 13.34 13.40
CA ASP A 210 -12.69 13.07 13.56
C ASP A 210 -12.17 13.58 14.91
N PHE A 211 -11.16 12.89 15.42
CA PHE A 211 -10.49 13.21 16.68
C PHE A 211 -11.40 13.18 17.91
N THR A 212 -12.53 12.46 17.82
CA THR A 212 -13.45 12.21 18.94
C THR A 212 -13.57 10.71 19.20
N TRP A 213 -14.18 10.34 20.30
CA TRP A 213 -14.65 8.98 20.59
C TRP A 213 -15.99 9.05 21.27
N ASN A 214 -16.80 8.03 21.11
CA ASN A 214 -18.11 7.94 21.73
C ASN A 214 -17.95 7.69 23.25
N PRO A 215 -18.34 8.64 24.11
CA PRO A 215 -18.11 8.53 25.55
C PRO A 215 -18.99 7.47 26.25
N VAL A 216 -20.04 6.98 25.59
CA VAL A 216 -20.89 5.91 26.10
C VAL A 216 -20.22 4.55 25.87
N HIS A 217 -19.62 4.36 24.73
CA HIS A 217 -18.97 3.11 24.32
C HIS A 217 -17.51 3.01 24.75
N PHE A 218 -16.85 4.16 24.92
CA PHE A 218 -15.47 4.30 25.40
C PHE A 218 -15.43 5.34 26.52
N PRO A 219 -15.92 5.03 27.74
CA PRO A 219 -16.00 6.00 28.83
C PRO A 219 -14.64 6.59 29.24
N ASP A 220 -13.58 5.80 29.12
CA ASP A 220 -12.19 6.20 29.35
C ASP A 220 -11.29 5.51 28.32
N LEU A 221 -11.14 6.12 27.14
CA LEU A 221 -10.31 5.59 26.06
C LEU A 221 -8.84 5.42 26.48
N LYS A 222 -8.34 6.28 27.38
CA LYS A 222 -6.97 6.16 27.91
C LYS A 222 -6.80 4.89 28.75
N ALA A 223 -7.74 4.60 29.65
CA ALA A 223 -7.72 3.37 30.42
C ALA A 223 -7.94 2.13 29.54
N THR A 224 -8.81 2.22 28.54
CA THR A 224 -8.99 1.16 27.55
C THR A 224 -7.69 0.86 26.80
N ASN A 225 -7.02 1.89 26.28
CA ASN A 225 -5.76 1.70 25.57
C ASN A 225 -4.65 1.16 26.48
N ALA A 226 -4.59 1.56 27.76
CA ALA A 226 -3.64 1.02 28.71
C ALA A 226 -3.84 -0.49 28.93
N ARG A 227 -5.11 -0.95 29.08
CA ARG A 227 -5.43 -2.39 29.17
C ARG A 227 -5.04 -3.16 27.91
N MET A 228 -5.29 -2.57 26.72
CA MET A 228 -4.89 -3.20 25.47
C MET A 228 -3.36 -3.35 25.38
N LYS A 229 -2.61 -2.34 25.82
CA LYS A 229 -1.14 -2.42 25.91
C LYS A 229 -0.63 -3.46 26.89
N ASP A 230 -1.31 -3.67 28.02
CA ASP A 230 -0.99 -4.75 28.97
C ASP A 230 -1.18 -6.14 28.31
N GLU A 231 -2.06 -6.26 27.32
CA GLU A 231 -2.25 -7.44 26.47
C GLU A 231 -1.37 -7.43 25.21
N HIS A 232 -0.40 -6.50 25.11
CA HIS A 232 0.47 -6.30 23.93
C HIS A 232 -0.33 -6.04 22.65
N ILE A 233 -1.37 -5.22 22.74
CA ILE A 233 -2.20 -4.79 21.61
C ILE A 233 -2.09 -3.27 21.42
N HIS A 234 -1.85 -2.85 20.18
CA HIS A 234 -1.90 -1.47 19.76
C HIS A 234 -3.25 -1.15 19.08
N LEU A 235 -3.96 -0.14 19.59
CA LEU A 235 -5.17 0.37 18.94
C LEU A 235 -4.80 1.32 17.80
N VAL A 236 -5.48 1.18 16.65
CA VAL A 236 -5.19 1.94 15.42
C VAL A 236 -6.50 2.55 14.90
N PRO A 237 -6.91 3.75 15.38
CA PRO A 237 -8.13 4.40 14.91
C PRO A 237 -8.00 4.97 13.51
N ILE A 238 -9.13 5.01 12.79
CA ILE A 238 -9.32 5.72 11.53
C ILE A 238 -9.42 7.24 11.75
N ILE A 239 -8.92 8.01 10.79
CA ILE A 239 -9.18 9.44 10.65
C ILE A 239 -9.55 9.72 9.20
N ASP A 240 -10.68 10.38 8.99
CA ASP A 240 -11.20 10.77 7.69
C ASP A 240 -10.74 12.18 7.28
N ALA A 241 -11.02 12.57 6.05
CA ALA A 241 -10.61 13.88 5.53
C ALA A 241 -11.66 14.99 5.73
N GLY A 242 -12.90 14.64 6.07
CA GLY A 242 -14.05 15.54 6.09
C GLY A 242 -14.48 16.00 7.48
N ILE A 243 -14.24 17.25 7.84
CA ILE A 243 -14.65 17.83 9.13
C ILE A 243 -16.16 18.17 9.10
N LYS A 244 -16.92 17.59 10.02
CA LYS A 244 -18.39 17.81 10.14
C LYS A 244 -18.72 19.29 10.19
N GLN A 245 -19.62 19.74 9.30
CA GLN A 245 -20.14 21.11 9.32
C GLN A 245 -21.11 21.30 10.53
N LEU A 246 -20.59 21.73 11.66
CA LEU A 246 -21.35 21.87 12.89
C LEU A 246 -20.88 23.11 13.68
N THR A 247 -21.69 24.17 13.69
CA THR A 247 -21.44 25.34 14.53
C THR A 247 -21.42 24.94 16.01
N GLY A 248 -20.40 25.36 16.74
CA GLY A 248 -20.15 25.00 18.13
C GLY A 248 -19.18 23.81 18.27
N ASP A 249 -18.82 23.13 17.19
CA ASP A 249 -17.70 22.15 17.20
C ASP A 249 -16.38 22.90 17.13
N PRO A 250 -15.45 22.67 18.09
CA PRO A 250 -14.22 23.46 18.18
C PRO A 250 -13.31 23.35 16.93
N ILE A 251 -13.30 22.18 16.25
CA ILE A 251 -12.45 21.99 15.06
C ILE A 251 -13.05 22.71 13.87
N TYR A 252 -14.37 22.58 13.68
CA TYR A 252 -15.07 23.28 12.61
C TYR A 252 -15.01 24.81 12.79
N ASP A 253 -15.32 25.31 13.99
CA ASP A 253 -15.34 26.76 14.27
C ASP A 253 -13.94 27.37 14.11
N GLU A 254 -12.88 26.70 14.58
CA GLU A 254 -11.49 27.13 14.37
C GLU A 254 -11.13 27.14 12.88
N GLY A 255 -11.49 26.09 12.13
CA GLY A 255 -11.23 25.99 10.70
C GLY A 255 -11.90 27.10 9.90
N VAL A 256 -13.15 27.44 10.23
CA VAL A 256 -13.87 28.58 9.63
C VAL A 256 -13.22 29.90 10.00
N GLN A 257 -12.91 30.12 11.28
CA GLN A 257 -12.28 31.38 11.76
C GLN A 257 -10.93 31.67 11.12
N LYS A 258 -10.15 30.61 10.86
CA LYS A 258 -8.78 30.72 10.30
C LYS A 258 -8.71 30.51 8.80
N ASP A 259 -9.86 30.31 8.16
CA ASP A 259 -9.94 30.09 6.71
C ASP A 259 -9.13 28.87 6.23
N TYR A 260 -9.30 27.73 6.93
CA TYR A 260 -8.54 26.51 6.71
C TYR A 260 -9.21 25.49 5.78
N PHE A 261 -10.47 25.74 5.39
CA PHE A 261 -11.20 24.86 4.48
C PHE A 261 -11.14 25.34 3.03
N VAL A 262 -11.24 24.41 2.09
CA VAL A 262 -11.33 24.73 0.66
C VAL A 262 -12.58 25.53 0.34
N GLN A 263 -12.46 26.43 -0.64
CA GLN A 263 -13.49 27.42 -0.98
C GLN A 263 -13.94 27.28 -2.43
N LYS A 264 -15.17 27.71 -2.71
CA LYS A 264 -15.65 27.93 -4.07
C LYS A 264 -15.08 29.23 -4.66
N ALA A 265 -15.27 29.44 -5.96
CA ALA A 265 -14.73 30.60 -6.68
C ALA A 265 -15.22 31.96 -6.14
N ASP A 266 -16.37 31.99 -5.46
CA ASP A 266 -16.95 33.20 -4.84
C ASP A 266 -16.47 33.43 -3.39
N GLY A 267 -15.56 32.58 -2.89
CA GLY A 267 -15.03 32.65 -1.53
C GLY A 267 -15.91 31.97 -0.48
N SER A 268 -17.05 31.43 -0.85
CA SER A 268 -17.87 30.63 0.06
C SER A 268 -17.26 29.24 0.31
N LEU A 269 -17.55 28.64 1.47
CA LEU A 269 -17.08 27.29 1.79
C LEU A 269 -17.63 26.27 0.77
N PHE A 270 -16.78 25.38 0.30
CA PHE A 270 -17.24 24.18 -0.37
C PHE A 270 -17.73 23.18 0.70
N VAL A 271 -18.95 22.67 0.54
CA VAL A 271 -19.56 21.71 1.44
C VAL A 271 -19.93 20.46 0.65
N GLY A 272 -19.25 19.39 0.96
CA GLY A 272 -19.58 18.04 0.51
C GLY A 272 -20.26 17.24 1.61
N ALA A 273 -20.44 15.93 1.37
CA ALA A 273 -20.93 14.99 2.37
C ALA A 273 -20.10 13.72 2.36
N VAL A 274 -19.78 13.25 3.55
CA VAL A 274 -19.17 11.96 3.86
C VAL A 274 -19.84 11.38 5.10
N TRP A 275 -19.22 10.50 5.86
CA TRP A 275 -19.84 9.81 7.01
C TRP A 275 -20.54 10.73 8.02
N PRO A 276 -19.99 11.88 8.45
CA PRO A 276 -20.69 12.77 9.37
C PRO A 276 -21.86 13.56 8.74
N GLY A 277 -22.19 13.31 7.48
CA GLY A 277 -23.10 14.11 6.69
C GLY A 277 -22.39 15.28 6.03
N ARG A 278 -22.96 16.51 6.12
CA ARG A 278 -22.28 17.70 5.56
C ARG A 278 -20.94 17.94 6.23
N ALA A 279 -19.91 18.09 5.41
CA ALA A 279 -18.52 18.25 5.83
C ALA A 279 -17.80 19.32 5.01
N CYS A 280 -16.81 19.96 5.64
CA CYS A 280 -15.84 20.85 5.01
C CYS A 280 -14.47 20.15 4.95
N PHE A 281 -13.72 20.43 3.89
CA PHE A 281 -12.46 19.74 3.60
C PHE A 281 -11.27 20.67 3.85
N PRO A 282 -10.30 20.28 4.71
CA PRO A 282 -9.11 21.09 4.95
C PRO A 282 -8.28 21.30 3.67
N ASP A 283 -7.72 22.50 3.51
CA ASP A 283 -6.80 22.80 2.41
C ASP A 283 -5.38 22.28 2.72
N PHE A 284 -5.18 20.97 2.65
CA PHE A 284 -3.90 20.33 2.98
C PHE A 284 -2.72 20.76 2.11
N LEU A 285 -2.93 21.50 1.02
CA LEU A 285 -1.85 22.04 0.21
C LEU A 285 -1.14 23.20 0.93
N ARG A 286 -1.81 23.83 1.91
CA ARG A 286 -1.23 24.85 2.80
C ARG A 286 -0.50 24.22 3.97
N GLU A 287 0.69 24.71 4.28
CA GLU A 287 1.50 24.22 5.39
C GLU A 287 0.84 24.48 6.76
N ASP A 288 0.30 25.69 6.98
CA ASP A 288 -0.37 26.04 8.22
C ASP A 288 -1.62 25.19 8.50
N VAL A 289 -2.35 24.77 7.45
CA VAL A 289 -3.47 23.84 7.56
C VAL A 289 -2.98 22.43 7.90
N ARG A 290 -1.89 21.96 7.29
CA ARG A 290 -1.29 20.67 7.65
C ARG A 290 -0.83 20.64 9.10
N GLN A 291 -0.16 21.69 9.56
CA GLN A 291 0.26 21.80 10.97
C GLN A 291 -0.93 21.81 11.93
N TRP A 292 -1.99 22.55 11.59
CA TRP A 292 -3.22 22.60 12.37
C TRP A 292 -3.90 21.23 12.46
N PHE A 293 -4.13 20.56 11.33
CA PHE A 293 -4.81 19.27 11.30
C PHE A 293 -3.94 18.17 11.95
N GLY A 294 -2.63 18.16 11.65
CA GLY A 294 -1.69 17.23 12.26
C GLY A 294 -1.64 17.33 13.79
N ALA A 295 -1.76 18.55 14.35
CA ALA A 295 -1.84 18.74 15.79
C ALA A 295 -3.13 18.16 16.43
N LYS A 296 -4.20 17.91 15.65
CA LYS A 296 -5.43 17.30 16.21
C LYS A 296 -5.24 15.82 16.57
N TYR A 297 -4.31 15.10 15.93
CA TYR A 297 -3.94 13.73 16.29
C TYR A 297 -3.42 13.64 17.75
N HIS A 298 -2.79 14.69 18.28
CA HIS A 298 -2.26 14.73 19.65
C HIS A 298 -3.32 14.35 20.70
N LYS A 299 -4.59 14.74 20.49
CA LYS A 299 -5.67 14.41 21.41
C LYS A 299 -5.86 12.88 21.59
N LEU A 300 -5.73 12.10 20.51
CA LEU A 300 -5.77 10.65 20.58
C LEU A 300 -4.42 10.08 21.07
N MET A 301 -3.30 10.68 20.67
CA MET A 301 -1.97 10.27 21.12
C MET A 301 -1.80 10.47 22.65
N ASP A 302 -2.44 11.47 23.27
CA ASP A 302 -2.47 11.70 24.72
C ASP A 302 -3.18 10.56 25.50
N THR A 303 -4.00 9.77 24.80
CA THR A 303 -4.57 8.53 25.34
C THR A 303 -3.63 7.33 25.25
N GLY A 304 -2.46 7.51 24.61
CA GLY A 304 -1.45 6.47 24.41
C GLY A 304 -1.55 5.73 23.08
N ILE A 305 -2.38 6.18 22.13
CA ILE A 305 -2.46 5.63 20.77
C ILE A 305 -1.18 5.95 19.99
N GLU A 306 -0.67 4.98 19.24
CA GLU A 306 0.62 5.02 18.54
C GLU A 306 0.53 4.64 17.06
N GLY A 307 -0.67 4.50 16.55
CA GLY A 307 -0.93 4.18 15.14
C GLY A 307 -2.25 4.73 14.66
N PHE A 308 -2.31 5.07 13.37
CA PHE A 308 -3.50 5.63 12.73
C PHE A 308 -3.60 5.14 11.29
N TRP A 309 -4.82 5.17 10.73
CA TRP A 309 -5.05 5.03 9.31
C TRP A 309 -5.95 6.14 8.78
N ASN A 310 -5.52 6.71 7.64
CA ASN A 310 -6.23 7.82 7.02
C ASN A 310 -7.10 7.28 5.88
N ASP A 311 -8.38 7.66 5.89
CA ASP A 311 -9.36 7.20 4.94
C ASP A 311 -10.12 8.36 4.29
N MET A 312 -10.94 8.06 3.28
CA MET A 312 -11.81 9.00 2.57
C MET A 312 -11.07 10.20 1.96
N ASN A 313 -9.80 10.06 1.66
CA ASN A 313 -8.89 11.18 1.33
C ASN A 313 -8.44 11.25 -0.14
N GLU A 314 -9.24 10.80 -1.08
CA GLU A 314 -9.09 11.06 -2.53
C GLU A 314 -9.28 12.56 -2.90
N PRO A 315 -10.20 13.36 -2.35
CA PRO A 315 -11.21 13.14 -1.29
C PRO A 315 -12.47 12.46 -1.81
N ALA A 316 -13.00 11.50 -1.02
CA ALA A 316 -14.31 10.93 -1.30
C ALA A 316 -15.42 11.94 -1.07
N LEU A 317 -16.44 11.92 -1.93
CA LEU A 317 -17.62 12.76 -1.85
C LEU A 317 -18.87 11.92 -2.14
N PHE A 318 -19.75 11.72 -1.16
CA PHE A 318 -21.06 11.11 -1.43
C PHE A 318 -21.92 12.02 -2.31
N TYR A 319 -21.85 13.32 -2.07
CA TYR A 319 -22.44 14.40 -2.88
C TYR A 319 -21.86 15.75 -2.42
N SER A 320 -21.97 16.79 -3.26
CA SER A 320 -21.87 18.18 -2.79
C SER A 320 -23.28 18.76 -2.57
N THR A 321 -23.37 19.83 -1.78
CA THR A 321 -24.65 20.54 -1.62
C THR A 321 -25.22 20.96 -2.98
N ASP A 322 -24.35 21.49 -3.86
CA ASP A 322 -24.76 21.98 -5.16
C ASP A 322 -25.23 20.84 -6.09
N SER A 323 -24.53 19.68 -6.13
CA SER A 323 -24.93 18.55 -6.95
C SER A 323 -26.24 17.90 -6.47
N LEU A 324 -26.44 17.82 -5.15
CA LEU A 324 -27.68 17.30 -4.57
C LEU A 324 -28.89 18.20 -4.89
N GLU A 325 -28.75 19.53 -4.78
CA GLU A 325 -29.79 20.48 -5.16
C GLU A 325 -30.16 20.35 -6.64
N ASN A 326 -29.16 20.28 -7.53
CA ASN A 326 -29.36 20.07 -8.96
C ASN A 326 -30.09 18.74 -9.28
N ALA A 327 -29.79 17.67 -8.55
CA ALA A 327 -30.46 16.39 -8.71
C ALA A 327 -31.95 16.48 -8.33
N PHE A 328 -32.29 17.13 -7.23
CA PHE A 328 -33.67 17.37 -6.82
C PHE A 328 -34.42 18.28 -7.79
N GLU A 329 -33.80 19.36 -8.27
CA GLU A 329 -34.41 20.23 -9.30
C GLU A 329 -34.70 19.45 -10.59
N THR A 330 -33.78 18.58 -11.00
CA THR A 330 -33.95 17.72 -12.19
C THR A 330 -35.14 16.79 -12.00
N ALA A 331 -35.21 16.13 -10.84
CA ALA A 331 -36.32 15.24 -10.51
C ALA A 331 -37.69 15.99 -10.49
N GLU A 332 -37.74 17.19 -9.92
CA GLU A 332 -38.98 17.99 -9.85
C GLU A 332 -39.42 18.44 -11.27
N LYS A 333 -38.50 18.86 -12.13
CA LYS A 333 -38.80 19.21 -13.53
C LYS A 333 -39.40 18.02 -14.31
N MET A 334 -38.93 16.79 -14.02
CA MET A 334 -39.36 15.56 -14.71
C MET A 334 -40.59 14.88 -14.06
N ARG A 335 -41.02 15.32 -12.90
CA ARG A 335 -42.07 14.67 -12.07
C ARG A 335 -43.38 14.36 -12.79
N HIS A 336 -43.78 15.21 -13.72
CA HIS A 336 -45.06 15.11 -14.44
C HIS A 336 -44.88 14.70 -15.91
N GLU A 337 -43.69 14.39 -16.35
CA GLU A 337 -43.39 13.95 -17.72
C GLU A 337 -43.68 12.45 -17.89
N ASN A 338 -44.07 12.05 -19.09
CA ASN A 338 -44.12 10.64 -19.44
C ASN A 338 -42.70 10.19 -19.79
N LEU A 339 -41.99 9.68 -18.78
CA LEU A 339 -40.58 9.27 -18.91
C LEU A 339 -40.47 7.99 -19.75
N GLY A 340 -40.07 8.13 -21.02
CA GLY A 340 -39.55 7.03 -21.80
C GLY A 340 -38.21 6.56 -21.26
N ILE A 341 -37.53 5.65 -21.98
CA ILE A 341 -36.26 5.07 -21.54
C ILE A 341 -35.19 6.15 -21.28
N ASP A 342 -35.08 7.13 -22.15
CA ASP A 342 -34.08 8.22 -22.01
C ASP A 342 -34.36 9.09 -20.79
N GLY A 343 -35.64 9.40 -20.52
CA GLY A 343 -36.04 10.15 -19.33
C GLY A 343 -35.77 9.36 -18.04
N ALA A 344 -36.02 8.05 -18.02
CA ALA A 344 -35.73 7.19 -16.89
C ALA A 344 -34.22 7.13 -16.60
N PHE A 345 -33.36 7.01 -17.63
CA PHE A 345 -31.91 7.08 -17.47
C PHE A 345 -31.44 8.44 -16.98
N LYS A 346 -31.97 9.53 -17.56
CA LYS A 346 -31.62 10.88 -17.13
C LYS A 346 -31.96 11.12 -15.64
N LEU A 347 -33.11 10.64 -15.18
CA LEU A 347 -33.49 10.73 -13.76
C LEU A 347 -32.57 9.90 -12.87
N LYS A 348 -32.28 8.66 -13.27
CA LYS A 348 -31.32 7.79 -12.56
C LYS A 348 -29.95 8.47 -12.46
N ASP A 349 -29.42 8.94 -13.58
CA ASP A 349 -28.07 9.51 -13.68
C ASP A 349 -27.94 10.80 -12.84
N ALA A 350 -29.03 11.58 -12.69
CA ALA A 350 -29.06 12.76 -11.84
C ALA A 350 -28.74 12.46 -10.36
N PHE A 351 -29.00 11.24 -9.88
CA PHE A 351 -28.71 10.82 -8.49
C PHE A 351 -27.51 9.88 -8.38
N VAL A 352 -27.23 9.08 -9.39
CA VAL A 352 -26.10 8.13 -9.34
C VAL A 352 -24.77 8.83 -9.54
N ASN A 353 -24.72 9.87 -10.39
CA ASN A 353 -23.49 10.54 -10.78
C ASN A 353 -23.08 11.70 -9.87
N ILE A 354 -23.75 11.90 -8.71
CA ILE A 354 -23.35 12.95 -7.75
C ILE A 354 -22.21 12.49 -6.83
N ALA A 355 -22.01 11.18 -6.67
CA ALA A 355 -20.89 10.65 -5.90
C ALA A 355 -19.59 10.76 -6.68
N ASN A 356 -18.55 11.29 -6.03
CA ASN A 356 -17.20 11.45 -6.61
C ASN A 356 -17.20 12.13 -8.00
N SER A 357 -18.06 13.14 -8.15
CA SER A 357 -18.31 13.81 -9.44
C SER A 357 -17.13 14.69 -9.88
N ASP A 358 -16.64 14.48 -11.10
CA ASP A 358 -15.65 15.38 -11.73
C ASP A 358 -16.12 16.84 -11.76
N GLU A 359 -17.44 17.08 -11.84
CA GLU A 359 -18.00 18.44 -11.80
C GLU A 359 -17.82 19.07 -10.42
N ASP A 360 -18.04 18.32 -9.35
CA ASP A 360 -17.86 18.83 -7.99
C ASP A 360 -16.39 19.12 -7.70
N TYR A 361 -15.47 18.28 -8.18
CA TYR A 361 -14.02 18.53 -8.07
C TYR A 361 -13.55 19.78 -8.84
N ARG A 362 -14.32 20.34 -9.74
CA ARG A 362 -14.07 21.62 -10.41
C ARG A 362 -14.68 22.83 -9.70
N ARG A 363 -15.46 22.64 -8.63
CA ARG A 363 -16.16 23.73 -7.94
C ARG A 363 -15.33 24.38 -6.85
N PHE A 364 -14.27 23.75 -6.35
CA PHE A 364 -13.50 24.27 -5.24
C PHE A 364 -12.01 24.42 -5.54
N TYR A 365 -11.37 25.23 -4.71
CA TYR A 365 -10.02 25.71 -4.91
C TYR A 365 -9.18 25.51 -3.66
N HIS A 366 -7.89 25.25 -3.89
CA HIS A 366 -6.82 25.24 -2.91
C HIS A 366 -5.97 26.50 -3.03
N THR A 367 -5.23 26.83 -1.99
CA THR A 367 -4.23 27.89 -2.04
C THR A 367 -2.83 27.28 -2.17
N VAL A 368 -2.20 27.49 -3.33
CA VAL A 368 -0.82 27.05 -3.61
C VAL A 368 0.03 28.28 -3.87
N ASP A 369 1.09 28.49 -3.09
CA ASP A 369 1.96 29.67 -3.16
C ASP A 369 1.18 31.01 -3.17
N GLY A 370 0.11 31.08 -2.38
CA GLY A 370 -0.76 32.25 -2.26
C GLY A 370 -1.68 32.50 -3.45
N GLN A 371 -1.78 31.55 -4.37
CA GLN A 371 -2.67 31.64 -5.54
C GLN A 371 -3.76 30.58 -5.48
N PRO A 372 -5.00 30.91 -5.91
CA PRO A 372 -6.07 29.91 -5.98
C PRO A 372 -5.83 28.93 -7.14
N VAL A 373 -5.78 27.64 -6.83
CA VAL A 373 -5.66 26.55 -7.79
C VAL A 373 -6.88 25.64 -7.68
N ARG A 374 -7.59 25.44 -8.79
CA ARG A 374 -8.78 24.58 -8.83
C ARG A 374 -8.40 23.14 -8.50
N HIS A 375 -9.23 22.46 -7.71
CA HIS A 375 -8.92 21.14 -7.16
C HIS A 375 -8.57 20.08 -8.22
N ASP A 376 -9.27 20.04 -9.36
CA ASP A 376 -8.99 19.08 -10.44
C ASP A 376 -7.56 19.18 -11.01
N LYS A 377 -6.84 20.27 -10.76
CA LYS A 377 -5.43 20.44 -11.16
C LYS A 377 -4.43 19.85 -10.16
N VAL A 378 -4.88 19.56 -8.95
CA VAL A 378 -4.06 19.06 -7.83
C VAL A 378 -4.71 17.87 -7.11
N HIS A 379 -5.75 17.31 -7.69
CA HIS A 379 -6.62 16.30 -7.10
C HIS A 379 -5.84 15.13 -6.47
N ASN A 380 -4.88 14.57 -7.20
CA ASN A 380 -4.12 13.40 -6.76
C ASN A 380 -3.19 13.67 -5.55
N LEU A 381 -2.98 14.95 -5.18
CA LEU A 381 -2.15 15.30 -4.01
C LEU A 381 -2.91 15.26 -2.68
N TYR A 382 -4.24 15.33 -2.69
CA TYR A 382 -5.01 15.57 -1.49
C TYR A 382 -4.71 14.56 -0.38
N GLY A 383 -4.82 13.26 -0.66
CA GLY A 383 -4.51 12.20 0.30
C GLY A 383 -3.04 12.15 0.72
N ALA A 384 -2.13 12.41 -0.22
CA ALA A 384 -0.70 12.50 0.10
C ALA A 384 -0.40 13.65 1.07
N MET A 385 -1.07 14.81 0.92
CA MET A 385 -0.88 15.95 1.82
C MET A 385 -1.55 15.74 3.18
N MET A 386 -2.66 15.00 3.27
CA MET A 386 -3.22 14.55 4.54
C MET A 386 -2.27 13.59 5.27
N THR A 387 -1.68 12.63 4.57
CA THR A 387 -0.66 11.72 5.12
C THR A 387 0.53 12.50 5.66
N LYS A 388 1.01 13.49 4.91
CA LYS A 388 2.07 14.39 5.34
C LYS A 388 1.68 15.19 6.58
N SER A 389 0.43 15.69 6.65
CA SER A 389 -0.11 16.41 7.81
C SER A 389 -0.06 15.56 9.08
N ALA A 390 -0.52 14.30 9.00
CA ALA A 390 -0.45 13.37 10.13
C ALA A 390 0.99 13.12 10.57
N ALA A 391 1.91 12.85 9.64
CA ALA A 391 3.32 12.62 9.94
C ALA A 391 4.02 13.88 10.54
N GLU A 392 3.67 15.08 10.08
CA GLU A 392 4.13 16.35 10.68
C GLU A 392 3.62 16.49 12.12
N GLY A 393 2.35 16.13 12.37
CA GLY A 393 1.76 16.08 13.71
C GLY A 393 2.50 15.11 14.63
N PHE A 394 2.82 13.91 14.17
CA PHE A 394 3.56 12.92 14.97
C PHE A 394 4.97 13.37 15.31
N ARG A 395 5.69 13.95 14.35
CA ARG A 395 7.03 14.52 14.57
C ARG A 395 7.00 15.70 15.55
N SER A 396 5.95 16.51 15.55
CA SER A 396 5.80 17.59 16.50
C SER A 396 5.46 17.12 17.93
N TYR A 397 4.79 15.95 18.05
CA TYR A 397 4.46 15.31 19.31
C TYR A 397 5.68 14.63 19.95
N ASN A 398 6.34 13.75 19.20
CA ASN A 398 7.58 13.09 19.62
C ASN A 398 8.44 12.73 18.40
N PRO A 399 9.50 13.51 18.11
CA PRO A 399 10.35 13.32 16.93
C PRO A 399 11.21 12.06 16.98
N ASP A 400 11.43 11.50 18.15
CA ASP A 400 12.33 10.36 18.36
C ASP A 400 11.60 9.00 18.22
N ARG A 401 10.27 9.03 18.06
CA ARG A 401 9.43 7.82 17.99
C ARG A 401 8.81 7.61 16.62
N ARG A 402 8.82 6.36 16.14
CA ARG A 402 8.03 5.93 14.98
C ARG A 402 6.59 5.67 15.39
N TYR A 403 5.65 6.12 14.57
CA TYR A 403 4.22 5.88 14.69
C TYR A 403 3.74 5.10 13.47
N LEU A 404 2.77 4.19 13.66
CA LEU A 404 2.13 3.54 12.52
C LEU A 404 1.24 4.55 11.80
N LEU A 405 1.43 4.66 10.49
CA LEU A 405 0.54 5.40 9.59
C LEU A 405 0.42 4.68 8.26
N PHE A 406 -0.80 4.49 7.80
CA PHE A 406 -1.11 4.08 6.43
C PHE A 406 -2.36 4.80 5.93
N SER A 407 -2.43 5.02 4.63
CA SER A 407 -3.44 5.85 3.98
C SER A 407 -4.12 5.08 2.86
N ARG A 408 -5.38 5.40 2.54
CA ARG A 408 -6.06 4.87 1.37
C ARG A 408 -5.57 5.55 0.11
N SER A 409 -5.68 6.86 0.05
CA SER A 409 -5.24 7.61 -1.11
C SER A 409 -3.82 8.13 -0.96
N SER A 410 -3.06 8.12 -2.06
CA SER A 410 -1.68 8.58 -2.08
C SER A 410 -1.22 9.08 -3.45
N PHE A 411 -0.06 9.73 -3.44
CA PHE A 411 0.72 10.14 -4.59
C PHE A 411 2.20 9.95 -4.29
N ILE A 412 3.09 9.99 -5.30
CA ILE A 412 4.54 9.94 -5.06
C ILE A 412 4.95 11.05 -4.09
N GLY A 413 5.66 10.68 -3.03
CA GLY A 413 6.02 11.57 -1.91
C GLY A 413 5.43 11.08 -0.59
N ALA A 414 4.18 10.60 -0.56
CA ALA A 414 3.54 10.07 0.63
C ALA A 414 4.26 8.83 1.20
N HIS A 415 4.94 8.06 0.36
CA HIS A 415 5.76 6.90 0.76
C HIS A 415 6.84 7.21 1.79
N ARG A 416 7.20 8.48 2.01
CA ARG A 416 8.15 8.91 3.04
C ARG A 416 7.51 9.09 4.41
N ASP A 417 6.21 9.34 4.42
CA ASP A 417 5.46 9.74 5.61
C ASP A 417 4.56 8.61 6.14
N GLY A 418 4.13 7.66 5.29
CA GLY A 418 3.29 6.53 5.67
C GLY A 418 3.30 5.41 4.64
N GLY A 419 2.63 4.30 4.99
CA GLY A 419 2.29 3.23 4.08
C GLY A 419 0.99 3.48 3.32
N VAL A 420 0.60 2.50 2.50
CA VAL A 420 -0.67 2.49 1.78
C VAL A 420 -1.26 1.09 1.82
N TRP A 421 -2.58 0.96 2.05
CA TRP A 421 -3.25 -0.30 1.76
C TRP A 421 -3.92 -0.22 0.39
N GLN A 422 -4.21 -1.38 -0.19
CA GLN A 422 -4.69 -1.48 -1.58
C GLN A 422 -6.21 -1.22 -1.71
N GLY A 423 -6.78 -0.42 -0.80
CA GLY A 423 -8.17 0.03 -0.80
C GLY A 423 -9.20 -1.07 -0.55
N ASP A 424 -10.47 -0.74 -0.77
CA ASP A 424 -11.63 -1.58 -0.49
C ASP A 424 -11.80 -2.64 -1.57
N ASN A 425 -11.16 -3.77 -1.37
CA ASN A 425 -11.27 -4.93 -2.25
C ASN A 425 -12.51 -5.78 -1.92
N SER A 426 -12.79 -6.81 -2.71
CA SER A 426 -13.89 -7.74 -2.49
C SER A 426 -13.38 -9.14 -2.17
N SER A 427 -14.19 -9.94 -1.44
CA SER A 427 -13.91 -11.34 -1.13
C SER A 427 -13.97 -12.21 -2.40
N TRP A 428 -13.06 -11.95 -3.35
CA TRP A 428 -12.94 -12.60 -4.65
C TRP A 428 -11.53 -13.17 -4.89
N TRP A 429 -11.45 -14.32 -5.52
CA TRP A 429 -10.18 -14.94 -5.90
C TRP A 429 -9.36 -14.06 -6.86
N SER A 430 -10.03 -13.36 -7.77
CA SER A 430 -9.38 -12.39 -8.66
C SER A 430 -8.72 -11.24 -7.91
N HIS A 431 -9.31 -10.80 -6.78
CA HIS A 431 -8.73 -9.74 -5.95
C HIS A 431 -7.54 -10.24 -5.11
N LEU A 432 -7.54 -11.49 -4.66
CA LEU A 432 -6.36 -12.10 -4.05
C LEU A 432 -5.17 -12.08 -5.03
N LEU A 433 -5.40 -12.48 -6.30
CA LEU A 433 -4.37 -12.39 -7.35
C LEU A 433 -3.98 -10.95 -7.67
N LEU A 434 -4.96 -10.04 -7.72
CA LEU A 434 -4.71 -8.62 -7.98
C LEU A 434 -3.81 -8.00 -6.90
N ASN A 435 -4.06 -8.32 -5.63
CA ASN A 435 -3.24 -7.83 -4.51
C ASN A 435 -1.77 -8.30 -4.62
N LEU A 436 -1.53 -9.54 -5.04
CA LEU A 436 -0.18 -10.01 -5.35
C LEU A 436 0.46 -9.17 -6.46
N LYS A 437 -0.26 -8.89 -7.54
CA LYS A 437 0.22 -8.13 -8.71
C LYS A 437 0.50 -6.66 -8.41
N MET A 438 -0.20 -6.06 -7.46
CA MET A 438 0.03 -4.66 -7.05
C MET A 438 1.31 -4.47 -6.23
N MET A 439 1.74 -5.48 -5.46
CA MET A 439 2.89 -5.38 -4.55
C MET A 439 4.17 -4.84 -5.23
N PRO A 440 4.66 -5.41 -6.35
CA PRO A 440 5.87 -4.92 -6.99
C PRO A 440 5.70 -3.51 -7.56
N SER A 441 4.53 -3.17 -8.10
CA SER A 441 4.26 -1.84 -8.67
C SER A 441 4.31 -0.75 -7.60
N LEU A 442 3.74 -1.01 -6.40
CA LEU A 442 3.83 -0.12 -5.24
C LEU A 442 5.27 0.01 -4.74
N ASN A 443 6.02 -1.10 -4.68
CA ASN A 443 7.43 -1.07 -4.28
C ASN A 443 8.31 -0.27 -5.25
N MET A 444 8.05 -0.31 -6.58
CA MET A 444 8.71 0.55 -7.56
C MET A 444 8.51 2.03 -7.23
N CYS A 445 7.34 2.39 -6.71
CA CYS A 445 6.94 3.75 -6.34
C CYS A 445 7.32 4.17 -4.91
N GLY A 446 8.07 3.33 -4.18
CA GLY A 446 8.58 3.65 -2.85
C GLY A 446 7.70 3.16 -1.69
N PHE A 447 6.50 2.65 -1.95
CA PHE A 447 5.63 2.12 -0.90
C PHE A 447 6.04 0.69 -0.55
N LEU A 448 6.87 0.55 0.48
CA LEU A 448 7.30 -0.76 1.01
C LEU A 448 6.33 -1.29 2.07
N TYR A 449 5.82 -0.42 2.95
CA TYR A 449 4.79 -0.79 3.92
C TYR A 449 3.43 -0.76 3.25
N THR A 450 3.05 -1.88 2.68
CA THR A 450 1.78 -2.05 1.96
C THR A 450 1.23 -3.47 2.11
N GLY A 451 -0.05 -3.61 1.89
CA GLY A 451 -0.81 -4.86 1.90
C GLY A 451 -2.26 -4.61 1.51
N ALA A 452 -3.06 -5.65 1.51
CA ALA A 452 -4.47 -5.61 1.18
C ALA A 452 -5.32 -5.99 2.39
N ASP A 453 -6.63 -5.76 2.30
CA ASP A 453 -7.60 -6.32 3.21
C ASP A 453 -7.72 -7.82 2.96
N LEU A 454 -7.11 -8.61 3.85
CA LEU A 454 -7.06 -10.06 3.73
C LEU A 454 -8.44 -10.66 3.93
N GLY A 455 -8.85 -11.51 3.00
CA GLY A 455 -10.19 -12.06 2.96
C GLY A 455 -11.20 -11.23 2.15
N GLY A 456 -10.87 -9.97 1.88
CA GLY A 456 -11.68 -8.98 1.17
C GLY A 456 -12.54 -8.14 2.11
N PHE A 457 -12.59 -6.82 1.84
CA PHE A 457 -13.40 -5.86 2.59
C PHE A 457 -14.89 -6.04 2.29
N SER A 458 -15.26 -5.97 1.02
CA SER A 458 -16.64 -6.14 0.57
C SER A 458 -16.99 -7.62 0.34
N CYS A 459 -18.26 -7.96 0.46
CA CYS A 459 -18.80 -9.32 0.29
C CYS A 459 -18.42 -10.28 1.44
N ASN A 460 -18.92 -11.51 1.34
CA ASN A 460 -18.69 -12.55 2.35
C ASN A 460 -17.55 -13.45 1.92
N THR A 461 -16.47 -13.45 2.68
CA THR A 461 -15.38 -14.40 2.45
C THR A 461 -15.79 -15.85 2.73
N THR A 462 -15.08 -16.78 2.11
CA THR A 462 -15.15 -18.20 2.45
C THR A 462 -13.92 -18.60 3.25
N GLU A 463 -14.00 -19.72 3.95
CA GLU A 463 -12.89 -20.21 4.78
C GLU A 463 -11.64 -20.50 3.96
N ASP A 464 -11.79 -21.09 2.78
CA ASP A 464 -10.70 -21.40 1.87
C ASP A 464 -10.06 -20.13 1.28
N LEU A 465 -10.87 -19.14 0.90
CA LEU A 465 -10.37 -17.87 0.38
C LEU A 465 -9.56 -17.12 1.45
N LEU A 466 -10.10 -16.99 2.68
CA LEU A 466 -9.39 -16.33 3.77
C LEU A 466 -8.07 -17.04 4.07
N LEU A 467 -8.07 -18.37 4.16
CA LEU A 467 -6.86 -19.13 4.47
C LEU A 467 -5.77 -18.95 3.40
N ARG A 468 -6.15 -18.96 2.10
CA ARG A 468 -5.20 -18.66 1.00
C ARG A 468 -4.74 -17.21 0.99
N TRP A 469 -5.61 -16.28 1.37
CA TRP A 469 -5.22 -14.87 1.47
C TRP A 469 -4.29 -14.61 2.67
N LEU A 470 -4.55 -15.26 3.80
CA LEU A 470 -3.61 -15.25 4.93
C LEU A 470 -2.24 -15.81 4.53
N ALA A 471 -2.19 -16.88 3.71
CA ALA A 471 -0.95 -17.45 3.21
C ALA A 471 -0.15 -16.47 2.29
N LEU A 472 -0.81 -15.59 1.54
CA LEU A 472 -0.15 -14.46 0.88
C LEU A 472 0.24 -13.38 1.90
N GLY A 473 -0.67 -13.03 2.81
CA GLY A 473 -0.50 -12.00 3.83
C GLY A 473 0.71 -12.22 4.74
N VAL A 474 1.12 -13.49 4.95
CA VAL A 474 2.35 -13.83 5.69
C VAL A 474 3.57 -13.06 5.19
N PHE A 475 3.65 -12.75 3.91
CA PHE A 475 4.79 -12.07 3.30
C PHE A 475 4.62 -10.55 3.20
N THR A 476 3.38 -10.03 3.19
CA THR A 476 3.11 -8.61 2.99
C THR A 476 3.39 -7.79 4.25
N PRO A 477 4.09 -6.64 4.19
CA PRO A 477 4.41 -5.83 5.37
C PRO A 477 3.19 -5.43 6.19
N LEU A 478 2.15 -4.90 5.57
CA LEU A 478 0.83 -4.67 6.19
C LEU A 478 0.00 -5.95 6.08
N MET A 479 -0.19 -6.66 7.19
CA MET A 479 -0.93 -7.92 7.28
C MET A 479 -2.24 -7.70 8.04
N ARG A 480 -3.21 -7.06 7.39
CA ARG A 480 -4.50 -6.68 7.99
C ARG A 480 -5.64 -7.55 7.46
N ASN A 481 -6.34 -8.25 8.35
CA ASN A 481 -7.66 -8.83 8.10
C ASN A 481 -8.72 -7.76 8.37
N HIS A 482 -9.46 -7.34 7.34
CA HIS A 482 -10.45 -6.27 7.46
C HIS A 482 -11.69 -6.58 6.61
N THR A 483 -12.88 -6.25 7.14
CA THR A 483 -14.15 -6.47 6.44
C THR A 483 -15.20 -5.42 6.80
N ALA A 484 -16.12 -5.17 5.86
CA ALA A 484 -17.19 -4.17 5.97
C ALA A 484 -18.31 -4.58 6.93
N GLN A 485 -19.14 -3.60 7.33
CA GLN A 485 -20.43 -3.86 7.97
C GLN A 485 -21.33 -4.72 7.07
N HIS A 486 -22.26 -5.44 7.69
CA HIS A 486 -23.25 -6.29 7.00
C HIS A 486 -22.66 -7.45 6.18
N THR A 487 -21.37 -7.73 6.34
CA THR A 487 -20.71 -8.93 5.84
C THR A 487 -20.58 -9.97 6.94
N ARG A 488 -20.18 -11.21 6.55
CA ARG A 488 -19.84 -12.26 7.51
C ARG A 488 -18.72 -11.80 8.44
N ASP A 489 -18.80 -12.17 9.71
CA ASP A 489 -17.68 -12.06 10.65
C ASP A 489 -16.47 -12.80 10.12
N GLN A 490 -15.31 -12.13 10.07
CA GLN A 490 -14.13 -12.60 9.36
C GLN A 490 -12.94 -12.87 10.29
N GLU A 491 -13.13 -12.71 11.59
CA GLU A 491 -12.11 -13.05 12.58
C GLU A 491 -11.78 -14.53 12.50
N ILE A 492 -10.51 -14.87 12.57
CA ILE A 492 -9.99 -16.24 12.41
C ILE A 492 -10.75 -17.25 13.29
N PHE A 493 -11.03 -16.91 14.54
CA PHE A 493 -11.71 -17.78 15.51
C PHE A 493 -13.20 -18.07 15.18
N ARG A 494 -13.78 -17.38 14.20
CA ARG A 494 -15.15 -17.61 13.72
C ARG A 494 -15.26 -18.79 12.75
N PHE A 495 -14.15 -19.26 12.20
CA PHE A 495 -14.12 -20.32 11.20
C PHE A 495 -13.88 -21.68 11.85
N ARG A 496 -14.36 -22.75 11.16
CA ARG A 496 -14.23 -24.12 11.67
C ARG A 496 -12.75 -24.55 11.77
N ASN A 497 -11.95 -24.22 10.75
CA ASN A 497 -10.53 -24.57 10.68
C ASN A 497 -9.63 -23.43 11.19
N TRP A 498 -10.04 -22.74 12.24
CA TRP A 498 -9.28 -21.63 12.83
C TRP A 498 -7.86 -22.01 13.26
N GLU A 499 -7.64 -23.28 13.61
CA GLU A 499 -6.30 -23.77 14.00
C GLU A 499 -5.33 -23.74 12.81
N ASP A 500 -5.77 -24.13 11.62
CA ASP A 500 -4.97 -24.00 10.39
C ASP A 500 -4.66 -22.51 10.08
N MET A 501 -5.64 -21.64 10.22
CA MET A 501 -5.44 -20.19 10.03
C MET A 501 -4.45 -19.62 11.05
N ARG A 502 -4.58 -19.97 12.35
CA ARG A 502 -3.60 -19.62 13.38
C ARG A 502 -2.19 -20.10 13.01
N ASN A 503 -2.07 -21.33 12.56
CA ASN A 503 -0.79 -21.91 12.15
C ASN A 503 -0.19 -21.17 10.95
N VAL A 504 -0.99 -20.78 9.95
CA VAL A 504 -0.55 -19.94 8.84
C VAL A 504 -0.08 -18.57 9.33
N VAL A 505 -0.84 -17.90 10.21
CA VAL A 505 -0.41 -16.61 10.79
C VAL A 505 0.89 -16.76 11.58
N SER A 506 1.10 -17.87 12.30
CA SER A 506 2.34 -18.10 13.05
C SER A 506 3.60 -18.15 12.17
N VAL A 507 3.46 -18.49 10.87
CA VAL A 507 4.58 -18.44 9.90
C VAL A 507 5.09 -17.02 9.74
N ARG A 508 4.19 -16.01 9.78
CA ARG A 508 4.58 -14.60 9.76
C ARG A 508 5.58 -14.27 10.87
N TYR A 509 5.27 -14.70 12.08
CA TYR A 509 6.09 -14.41 13.26
C TYR A 509 7.45 -15.11 13.19
N ALA A 510 7.50 -16.32 12.67
CA ALA A 510 8.77 -16.99 12.43
C ALA A 510 9.64 -16.28 11.39
N LEU A 511 9.02 -15.67 10.36
CA LEU A 511 9.71 -14.94 9.28
C LEU A 511 10.03 -13.48 9.65
N LEU A 512 9.49 -12.93 10.74
CA LEU A 512 9.65 -11.50 11.07
C LEU A 512 11.10 -11.02 11.14
N PRO A 513 12.09 -11.76 11.66
CA PRO A 513 13.48 -11.33 11.63
C PRO A 513 13.98 -11.06 10.20
N TYR A 514 13.62 -11.94 9.25
CA TYR A 514 13.95 -11.76 7.84
C TYR A 514 13.18 -10.60 7.22
N LEU A 515 11.85 -10.56 7.38
CA LEU A 515 10.97 -9.58 6.73
C LEU A 515 11.21 -8.15 7.21
N TYR A 516 11.40 -7.95 8.52
CA TYR A 516 11.74 -6.64 9.07
C TYR A 516 13.11 -6.17 8.61
N SER A 517 14.12 -7.05 8.66
CA SER A 517 15.46 -6.76 8.15
C SER A 517 15.42 -6.41 6.65
N LEU A 518 14.64 -7.14 5.85
CA LEU A 518 14.46 -6.88 4.42
C LEU A 518 13.82 -5.51 4.18
N LEU A 519 12.73 -5.16 4.89
CA LEU A 519 12.05 -3.88 4.77
C LEU A 519 13.02 -2.72 5.07
N VAL A 520 13.74 -2.78 6.19
CA VAL A 520 14.67 -1.72 6.58
C VAL A 520 15.81 -1.58 5.57
N LYS A 521 16.41 -2.70 5.15
CA LYS A 521 17.47 -2.69 4.11
C LYS A 521 16.97 -2.09 2.80
N CYS A 522 15.80 -2.49 2.32
CA CYS A 522 15.21 -1.95 1.09
C CYS A 522 14.87 -0.47 1.20
N ALA A 523 14.36 -0.01 2.35
CA ALA A 523 14.07 1.40 2.58
C ALA A 523 15.35 2.27 2.57
N CYS A 524 16.44 1.77 3.18
CA CYS A 524 17.69 2.50 3.29
C CYS A 524 18.59 2.41 2.04
N ARG A 525 18.35 1.45 1.15
CA ARG A 525 19.17 1.20 -0.05
C ARG A 525 18.47 1.52 -1.36
N ASP A 526 17.26 2.09 -1.27
CA ASP A 526 16.41 2.38 -2.44
C ASP A 526 16.05 1.10 -3.25
N GLU A 527 15.86 -0.03 -2.56
CA GLU A 527 15.58 -1.36 -3.15
C GLU A 527 14.11 -1.76 -2.95
N MET A 528 13.64 -2.79 -3.67
CA MET A 528 12.30 -3.35 -3.57
C MET A 528 12.30 -4.61 -2.71
N MET A 529 11.26 -4.80 -1.89
CA MET A 529 10.99 -6.08 -1.22
C MET A 529 10.45 -7.12 -2.22
N PHE A 530 9.50 -6.71 -3.06
CA PHE A 530 8.86 -7.56 -4.07
C PHE A 530 9.26 -7.13 -5.47
N ARG A 531 9.73 -8.09 -6.28
CA ARG A 531 10.07 -7.84 -7.68
C ARG A 531 9.39 -8.87 -8.59
N PRO A 532 8.95 -8.47 -9.79
CA PRO A 532 8.59 -9.42 -10.83
C PRO A 532 9.80 -10.28 -11.21
N LEU A 533 9.58 -11.54 -11.61
CA LEU A 533 10.66 -12.41 -12.07
C LEU A 533 11.44 -11.79 -13.25
N ALA A 534 10.79 -10.98 -14.07
CA ALA A 534 11.39 -10.24 -15.19
C ALA A 534 12.59 -9.36 -14.79
N PHE A 535 12.63 -8.88 -13.54
CA PHE A 535 13.69 -7.99 -13.04
C PHE A 535 15.00 -8.75 -12.76
N ASP A 536 14.87 -9.99 -12.26
CA ASP A 536 16.00 -10.84 -11.91
C ASP A 536 16.42 -11.78 -13.06
N TYR A 537 15.47 -12.13 -13.95
CA TYR A 537 15.67 -13.06 -15.07
C TYR A 537 15.23 -12.48 -16.43
N PRO A 538 15.76 -11.31 -16.86
CA PRO A 538 15.28 -10.60 -18.06
C PRO A 538 15.52 -11.35 -19.36
N GLN A 539 16.42 -12.34 -19.40
CA GLN A 539 16.71 -13.17 -20.58
C GLN A 539 15.89 -14.47 -20.63
N ASP A 540 15.15 -14.78 -19.58
CA ASP A 540 14.33 -15.98 -19.51
C ASP A 540 12.90 -15.69 -20.04
N LYS A 541 12.60 -16.20 -21.23
CA LYS A 541 11.33 -15.96 -21.95
C LYS A 541 10.09 -16.41 -21.20
N THR A 542 10.21 -17.34 -20.24
CA THR A 542 9.11 -17.77 -19.37
C THR A 542 9.02 -16.82 -18.17
N ALA A 543 10.12 -16.56 -17.48
CA ALA A 543 10.15 -15.72 -16.28
C ALA A 543 9.57 -14.31 -16.52
N ILE A 544 9.88 -13.69 -17.67
CA ILE A 544 9.38 -12.35 -18.02
C ILE A 544 7.86 -12.27 -18.20
N ARG A 545 7.16 -13.41 -18.31
CA ARG A 545 5.70 -13.50 -18.50
C ARG A 545 4.96 -14.01 -17.27
N VAL A 546 5.68 -14.36 -16.21
CA VAL A 546 5.06 -14.83 -14.95
C VAL A 546 4.52 -13.64 -14.16
N GLU A 547 3.22 -13.67 -13.84
CA GLU A 547 2.53 -12.60 -13.11
C GLU A 547 1.89 -13.06 -11.78
N ASP A 548 2.11 -14.30 -11.38
CA ASP A 548 1.54 -14.90 -10.18
C ASP A 548 2.60 -15.48 -9.22
N GLN A 549 3.87 -15.09 -9.46
CA GLN A 549 5.02 -15.39 -8.63
C GLN A 549 5.89 -14.12 -8.49
N LEU A 550 6.45 -13.88 -7.32
CA LEU A 550 7.30 -12.72 -7.07
C LEU A 550 8.58 -13.12 -6.36
N MET A 551 9.69 -12.48 -6.70
CA MET A 551 10.87 -12.47 -5.84
C MET A 551 10.55 -11.68 -4.55
N LEU A 552 11.05 -12.16 -3.41
CA LEU A 552 10.98 -11.53 -2.10
C LEU A 552 12.42 -11.37 -1.56
N GLY A 553 12.93 -10.15 -1.63
CA GLY A 553 14.37 -9.92 -1.45
C GLY A 553 15.20 -10.63 -2.51
N ASP A 554 16.50 -10.72 -2.29
CA ASP A 554 17.42 -11.43 -3.17
C ASP A 554 17.40 -12.94 -2.91
N GLU A 555 16.85 -13.35 -1.77
CA GLU A 555 16.95 -14.70 -1.25
C GLU A 555 15.78 -15.60 -1.65
N CYS A 556 14.58 -15.06 -1.82
CA CYS A 556 13.36 -15.85 -1.88
C CYS A 556 12.49 -15.58 -3.10
N MET A 557 11.60 -16.53 -3.40
CA MET A 557 10.48 -16.39 -4.32
C MET A 557 9.20 -16.92 -3.65
N ILE A 558 8.09 -16.19 -3.83
CA ILE A 558 6.75 -16.60 -3.37
C ILE A 558 5.88 -17.00 -4.56
N ALA A 559 5.05 -18.01 -4.35
CA ALA A 559 4.10 -18.53 -5.33
C ALA A 559 2.82 -19.00 -4.61
N PRO A 560 1.95 -18.09 -4.15
CA PRO A 560 0.74 -18.46 -3.42
C PRO A 560 -0.31 -19.12 -4.34
N VAL A 561 -1.19 -19.95 -3.79
CA VAL A 561 -2.35 -20.48 -4.51
C VAL A 561 -3.41 -19.38 -4.58
N VAL A 562 -3.83 -19.04 -5.79
CA VAL A 562 -4.73 -17.91 -6.08
C VAL A 562 -6.02 -18.32 -6.81
N GLU A 563 -6.30 -19.62 -6.88
CA GLU A 563 -7.48 -20.17 -7.57
C GLU A 563 -8.37 -20.93 -6.60
N GLN A 564 -9.69 -20.80 -6.79
CA GLN A 564 -10.69 -21.50 -6.00
C GLN A 564 -10.61 -23.03 -6.19
N ASN A 565 -10.80 -23.77 -5.09
CA ASN A 565 -10.79 -25.23 -5.07
C ASN A 565 -9.47 -25.89 -5.52
N ALA A 566 -8.42 -25.09 -5.76
CA ALA A 566 -7.13 -25.61 -6.15
C ALA A 566 -6.43 -26.32 -4.97
N ARG A 567 -5.96 -27.55 -5.20
CA ARG A 567 -5.14 -28.33 -4.25
C ARG A 567 -3.65 -28.13 -4.45
N GLY A 568 -3.29 -27.30 -5.41
CA GLY A 568 -1.91 -27.00 -5.79
C GLY A 568 -1.89 -25.96 -6.91
N ARG A 569 -0.73 -25.75 -7.50
CA ARG A 569 -0.56 -24.83 -8.61
C ARG A 569 0.62 -25.21 -9.50
N HIS A 570 0.62 -24.70 -10.69
CA HIS A 570 1.83 -24.65 -11.51
C HIS A 570 2.78 -23.58 -11.00
N VAL A 571 4.07 -23.94 -10.89
CA VAL A 571 5.15 -23.04 -10.52
C VAL A 571 6.25 -23.14 -11.58
N TYR A 572 6.76 -22.00 -12.02
CA TYR A 572 7.96 -21.93 -12.82
C TYR A 572 9.15 -21.52 -11.94
N LEU A 573 10.19 -22.34 -11.92
CA LEU A 573 11.44 -22.05 -11.24
C LEU A 573 12.49 -21.60 -12.28
N PRO A 574 12.92 -20.33 -12.24
CA PRO A 574 13.92 -19.82 -13.19
C PRO A 574 15.34 -20.37 -12.94
N GLU A 575 15.57 -20.91 -11.77
CA GLU A 575 16.80 -21.61 -11.34
C GLU A 575 16.48 -22.72 -10.35
N ASP A 576 17.46 -23.52 -9.95
CA ASP A 576 17.31 -24.50 -8.87
C ASP A 576 17.02 -23.80 -7.56
N MET A 577 16.00 -24.24 -6.83
CA MET A 577 15.55 -23.63 -5.56
C MET A 577 15.27 -24.66 -4.48
N LEU A 578 15.33 -24.22 -3.23
CA LEU A 578 14.88 -25.00 -2.08
C LEU A 578 13.44 -24.61 -1.76
N LEU A 579 12.52 -25.54 -1.90
CA LEU A 579 11.15 -25.37 -1.41
C LEU A 579 11.09 -25.60 0.10
N VAL A 580 10.59 -24.61 0.83
CA VAL A 580 10.22 -24.70 2.25
C VAL A 580 8.71 -24.77 2.32
N ARG A 581 8.17 -25.81 2.96
CA ARG A 581 6.74 -26.01 3.18
C ARG A 581 6.43 -25.78 4.64
N PHE A 582 5.89 -24.62 4.98
CA PHE A 582 5.46 -24.32 6.34
C PHE A 582 4.05 -24.87 6.60
N ARG A 583 3.86 -25.60 7.70
CA ARG A 583 2.56 -25.93 8.29
C ARG A 583 2.24 -25.04 9.48
N SER A 584 3.28 -24.51 10.12
CA SER A 584 3.23 -23.45 11.13
C SER A 584 4.58 -22.75 11.17
N GLY A 585 4.73 -21.71 11.96
CA GLY A 585 6.01 -21.03 12.14
C GLY A 585 7.12 -21.94 12.68
N ASP A 586 6.76 -22.97 13.45
CA ASP A 586 7.71 -23.89 14.08
C ASP A 586 7.77 -25.29 13.42
N ASP A 587 6.88 -25.57 12.44
CA ASP A 587 6.83 -26.83 11.70
C ASP A 587 6.91 -26.63 10.20
N TYR A 588 8.02 -27.06 9.61
CA TYR A 588 8.25 -27.00 8.16
C TYR A 588 9.17 -28.09 7.67
N THR A 589 9.04 -28.41 6.38
CA THR A 589 9.90 -29.34 5.65
C THR A 589 10.61 -28.62 4.51
N VAL A 590 11.74 -29.19 4.06
CA VAL A 590 12.52 -28.65 2.95
C VAL A 590 12.72 -29.69 1.87
N GLN A 591 12.74 -29.25 0.60
CA GLN A 591 12.95 -30.10 -0.58
C GLN A 591 13.69 -29.30 -1.65
N THR A 592 14.77 -29.86 -2.21
CA THR A 592 15.42 -29.27 -3.39
C THR A 592 14.59 -29.50 -4.64
N MET A 593 14.47 -28.47 -5.48
CA MET A 593 13.76 -28.52 -6.75
C MET A 593 14.64 -27.96 -7.86
N GLN A 594 14.59 -28.59 -9.02
CA GLN A 594 15.35 -28.16 -10.19
C GLN A 594 14.61 -27.04 -10.93
N LYS A 595 15.35 -26.25 -11.71
CA LYS A 595 14.81 -25.30 -12.67
C LYS A 595 13.75 -25.94 -13.58
N GLY A 596 12.71 -25.18 -13.93
CA GLY A 596 11.68 -25.60 -14.89
C GLY A 596 10.25 -25.50 -14.35
N HIS A 597 9.33 -26.13 -15.06
CA HIS A 597 7.92 -26.16 -14.70
C HIS A 597 7.60 -27.33 -13.77
N HIS A 598 6.86 -27.04 -12.71
CA HIS A 598 6.44 -28.01 -11.71
C HIS A 598 4.96 -27.87 -11.40
N TRP A 599 4.29 -29.01 -11.16
CA TRP A 599 3.06 -29.02 -10.40
C TRP A 599 3.41 -29.17 -8.92
N LEU A 600 2.95 -28.22 -8.10
CA LEU A 600 3.15 -28.24 -6.66
C LEU A 600 1.82 -28.52 -5.97
N ASP A 601 1.71 -29.66 -5.30
CA ASP A 601 0.60 -29.89 -4.37
C ASP A 601 0.79 -28.99 -3.15
N VAL A 602 -0.23 -28.17 -2.83
CA VAL A 602 -0.23 -27.24 -1.69
C VAL A 602 -1.50 -27.48 -0.88
N PRO A 603 -1.45 -28.30 0.17
CA PRO A 603 -2.56 -28.43 1.12
C PRO A 603 -3.01 -27.06 1.64
N MET A 604 -4.27 -26.96 2.09
CA MET A 604 -4.87 -25.67 2.51
C MET A 604 -4.10 -25.00 3.64
N ASN A 605 -3.49 -25.77 4.52
CA ASN A 605 -2.72 -25.30 5.68
C ASN A 605 -1.21 -25.23 5.45
N GLU A 606 -0.75 -25.24 4.19
CA GLU A 606 0.66 -25.05 3.85
C GLU A 606 0.93 -23.71 3.18
N VAL A 607 2.05 -23.09 3.59
CA VAL A 607 2.60 -21.88 2.99
C VAL A 607 3.92 -22.24 2.30
N PRO A 608 3.98 -22.25 0.97
CA PRO A 608 5.20 -22.52 0.23
C PRO A 608 6.07 -21.26 0.14
N LEU A 609 7.37 -21.44 0.37
CA LEU A 609 8.41 -20.45 0.14
C LEU A 609 9.55 -21.11 -0.60
N PHE A 610 10.06 -20.46 -1.63
CA PHE A 610 11.24 -20.94 -2.40
C PHE A 610 12.45 -20.10 -2.04
N ILE A 611 13.56 -20.75 -1.65
CA ILE A 611 14.84 -20.08 -1.37
C ILE A 611 15.80 -20.39 -2.50
N ARG A 612 16.41 -19.36 -3.04
CA ARG A 612 17.38 -19.45 -4.12
C ARG A 612 18.63 -20.24 -3.67
N ARG A 613 19.21 -20.97 -4.58
CA ARG A 613 20.51 -21.63 -4.34
C ARG A 613 21.58 -20.59 -4.01
N GLY A 614 22.40 -20.87 -3.02
CA GLY A 614 23.41 -19.94 -2.50
C GLY A 614 22.91 -18.97 -1.42
N HIS A 615 21.62 -19.08 -1.03
CA HIS A 615 21.01 -18.20 -0.04
C HIS A 615 20.49 -18.97 1.18
N VAL A 616 20.42 -18.23 2.30
CA VAL A 616 19.80 -18.66 3.56
C VAL A 616 19.04 -17.50 4.18
N ILE A 617 17.99 -17.81 4.89
CA ILE A 617 17.22 -16.84 5.67
C ILE A 617 17.16 -17.24 7.15
N PRO A 618 17.13 -16.26 8.08
CA PRO A 618 16.92 -16.50 9.49
C PRO A 618 15.42 -16.61 9.81
N LEU A 619 15.10 -17.57 10.67
CA LEU A 619 13.80 -17.75 11.30
C LEU A 619 13.96 -17.69 12.83
N CYS A 620 12.94 -17.24 13.55
CA CYS A 620 12.83 -17.43 14.98
C CYS A 620 11.68 -18.37 15.33
N ARG A 621 11.57 -18.77 16.60
CA ARG A 621 10.37 -19.43 17.08
C ARG A 621 9.20 -18.45 17.03
N SER A 622 8.04 -18.91 16.57
CA SER A 622 6.83 -18.09 16.53
C SER A 622 6.34 -17.68 17.92
N ALA A 623 5.68 -16.53 18.03
CA ALA A 623 5.13 -15.99 19.25
C ALA A 623 3.71 -15.42 19.02
N GLU A 624 3.01 -15.06 20.09
CA GLU A 624 1.65 -14.51 20.02
C GLU A 624 1.62 -13.01 19.67
N TYR A 625 2.76 -12.32 19.80
CA TYR A 625 2.94 -10.92 19.45
C TYR A 625 4.43 -10.63 19.18
N VAL A 626 4.71 -9.54 18.49
CA VAL A 626 6.06 -9.20 18.01
C VAL A 626 7.07 -9.04 19.12
N ASP A 627 6.70 -8.41 20.23
CA ASP A 627 7.61 -8.16 21.35
C ASP A 627 8.01 -9.44 22.13
N ALA A 628 7.25 -10.53 21.96
CA ALA A 628 7.58 -11.83 22.55
C ALA A 628 8.59 -12.65 21.72
N LEU A 629 9.00 -12.16 20.55
CA LEU A 629 9.94 -12.87 19.69
C LEU A 629 11.35 -12.88 20.29
N ASP A 630 11.91 -14.07 20.52
CA ASP A 630 13.29 -14.25 20.97
C ASP A 630 14.26 -14.31 19.78
N THR A 631 14.69 -13.15 19.28
CA THR A 631 15.65 -13.06 18.19
C THR A 631 17.09 -13.37 18.59
N THR A 632 17.35 -13.68 19.88
CA THR A 632 18.66 -14.21 20.30
C THR A 632 18.86 -15.68 19.95
N LYS A 633 17.76 -16.38 19.59
CA LYS A 633 17.73 -17.78 19.15
C LYS A 633 17.14 -17.87 17.75
N LEU A 634 17.96 -18.11 16.77
CA LEU A 634 17.58 -18.18 15.37
C LEU A 634 17.82 -19.58 14.81
N SER A 635 17.01 -19.96 13.83
CA SER A 635 17.24 -21.09 12.93
C SER A 635 17.51 -20.56 11.53
N LEU A 636 18.48 -21.14 10.83
CA LEU A 636 18.73 -20.85 9.41
C LEU A 636 18.09 -21.93 8.55
N VAL A 637 17.44 -21.49 7.48
CA VAL A 637 16.96 -22.38 6.40
C VAL A 637 17.50 -21.89 5.07
N GLY A 638 17.97 -22.78 4.22
CA GLY A 638 18.49 -22.42 2.91
C GLY A 638 19.28 -23.51 2.22
N TRP A 639 19.94 -23.17 1.11
CA TRP A 639 20.66 -24.10 0.26
C TRP A 639 22.00 -23.52 -0.16
N LEU A 640 23.09 -24.09 0.38
CA LEU A 640 24.46 -23.60 0.19
C LEU A 640 25.39 -24.65 -0.45
N GLU A 641 26.30 -24.18 -1.26
CA GLU A 641 27.45 -24.94 -1.78
C GLU A 641 28.73 -24.63 -0.98
N VAL A 642 28.88 -23.36 -0.63
CA VAL A 642 30.02 -22.82 0.13
C VAL A 642 29.54 -21.98 1.28
N GLY A 643 30.35 -21.74 2.28
CA GLY A 643 30.04 -20.83 3.37
C GLY A 643 29.72 -19.43 2.85
N CYS A 644 28.85 -18.73 3.54
CA CYS A 644 28.44 -17.37 3.21
C CYS A 644 28.35 -16.49 4.46
N ALA A 645 28.17 -15.20 4.24
CA ALA A 645 27.83 -14.25 5.29
C ALA A 645 26.50 -13.56 4.92
N ILE A 646 25.56 -13.55 5.86
CA ILE A 646 24.28 -12.83 5.71
C ILE A 646 24.19 -11.72 6.73
N THR A 647 23.41 -10.70 6.46
CA THR A 647 23.17 -9.59 7.38
C THR A 647 21.73 -9.55 7.85
N LEU A 648 21.54 -9.45 9.15
CA LEU A 648 20.27 -9.25 9.82
C LEU A 648 20.24 -7.86 10.44
N TYR A 649 19.22 -7.06 10.15
CA TYR A 649 19.02 -5.78 10.80
C TYR A 649 18.16 -5.94 12.06
N GLU A 650 18.60 -5.36 13.14
CA GLU A 650 17.88 -5.25 14.41
C GLU A 650 18.06 -3.87 15.02
N ASP A 651 16.99 -3.35 15.60
CA ASP A 651 16.93 -2.14 16.41
C ASP A 651 15.92 -2.31 17.55
N ASP A 652 15.59 -1.23 18.26
CA ASP A 652 14.57 -1.23 19.31
C ASP A 652 13.12 -1.36 18.77
N GLY A 653 12.94 -1.24 17.44
CA GLY A 653 11.63 -1.31 16.79
C GLY A 653 10.80 -0.04 16.81
N GLU A 654 11.21 0.99 17.52
CA GLU A 654 10.41 2.20 17.79
C GLU A 654 11.11 3.53 17.50
N SER A 655 12.43 3.60 17.67
CA SER A 655 13.22 4.82 17.46
C SER A 655 13.30 5.25 16.01
N THR A 656 13.28 6.56 15.74
CA THR A 656 13.50 7.13 14.41
C THR A 656 14.94 7.07 13.94
N ASP A 657 15.93 6.85 14.84
CA ASP A 657 17.37 6.72 14.52
C ASP A 657 17.66 5.36 13.88
N ILE A 658 17.35 5.24 12.59
CA ILE A 658 17.61 4.02 11.81
C ILE A 658 18.95 4.17 11.09
N ASP A 659 19.96 3.44 11.58
CA ASP A 659 21.29 3.41 11.01
C ASP A 659 21.70 1.95 10.67
N LEU A 660 21.84 1.65 9.39
CA LEU A 660 22.28 0.31 8.94
C LEU A 660 23.63 -0.09 9.53
N ASN A 661 24.57 0.86 9.72
CA ASN A 661 25.88 0.54 10.23
C ASN A 661 25.87 0.09 11.70
N LYS A 662 24.89 0.57 12.47
CA LYS A 662 24.70 0.19 13.88
C LYS A 662 23.83 -1.06 14.03
N GLY A 663 22.75 -1.18 13.21
CA GLY A 663 21.74 -2.22 13.35
C GLY A 663 22.06 -3.53 12.60
N LEU A 664 22.97 -3.51 11.61
CA LEU A 664 23.32 -4.73 10.88
C LEU A 664 24.21 -5.66 11.71
N GLN A 665 23.73 -6.87 11.92
CA GLN A 665 24.46 -7.98 12.54
C GLN A 665 24.89 -8.97 11.47
N LEU A 666 26.16 -9.41 11.54
CA LEU A 666 26.73 -10.37 10.59
C LEU A 666 26.58 -11.80 11.12
N ILE A 667 25.90 -12.63 10.36
CA ILE A 667 25.79 -14.07 10.60
C ILE A 667 26.75 -14.77 9.61
N ASN A 668 27.81 -15.38 10.11
CA ASN A 668 28.74 -16.15 9.30
C ASN A 668 28.34 -17.62 9.26
N VAL A 669 28.09 -18.16 8.09
CA VAL A 669 27.76 -19.57 7.87
C VAL A 669 28.97 -20.25 7.27
N SER A 670 29.42 -21.34 7.88
CA SER A 670 30.55 -22.14 7.46
C SER A 670 30.10 -23.57 7.16
N ILE A 671 30.69 -24.20 6.14
CA ILE A 671 30.44 -25.60 5.80
C ILE A 671 31.72 -26.39 6.09
N VAL A 672 31.60 -27.39 6.96
CA VAL A 672 32.69 -28.28 7.31
C VAL A 672 32.22 -29.73 7.18
N LYS A 673 32.86 -30.50 6.31
CA LYS A 673 32.52 -31.91 6.02
C LYS A 673 31.00 -32.11 5.71
N GLY A 674 30.47 -31.26 4.83
CA GLY A 674 29.06 -31.36 4.42
C GLY A 674 28.04 -30.88 5.49
N VAL A 675 28.49 -30.29 6.59
CA VAL A 675 27.61 -29.79 7.67
C VAL A 675 27.75 -28.27 7.76
N ALA A 676 26.61 -27.58 7.71
CA ALA A 676 26.54 -26.14 7.94
C ALA A 676 26.57 -25.82 9.44
N THR A 677 27.35 -24.81 9.81
CA THR A 677 27.37 -24.22 11.15
C THR A 677 27.32 -22.69 11.02
N ALA A 678 26.71 -22.01 11.96
CA ALA A 678 26.57 -20.56 11.90
C ALA A 678 27.03 -19.89 13.21
N LYS A 679 27.53 -18.66 13.10
CA LYS A 679 27.97 -17.85 14.24
C LYS A 679 27.54 -16.39 14.05
N CYS A 680 27.00 -15.82 15.11
CA CYS A 680 26.72 -14.40 15.27
C CYS A 680 27.00 -14.00 16.72
N ALA A 681 27.52 -12.79 16.93
CA ALA A 681 27.76 -12.29 18.28
C ALA A 681 26.45 -12.17 19.06
N GLY A 682 26.42 -12.68 20.30
CA GLY A 682 25.26 -12.59 21.17
C GLY A 682 24.05 -13.46 20.80
N LYS A 683 24.19 -14.34 19.76
CA LYS A 683 23.07 -15.20 19.30
C LYS A 683 23.44 -16.68 19.30
N THR A 684 22.44 -17.50 19.59
CA THR A 684 22.48 -18.95 19.34
C THR A 684 21.78 -19.23 18.00
N ILE A 685 22.49 -19.93 17.07
CA ILE A 685 21.98 -20.18 15.74
C ILE A 685 22.01 -21.68 15.44
N ASP A 686 20.82 -22.21 15.11
CA ASP A 686 20.68 -23.56 14.56
C ASP A 686 20.76 -23.52 13.02
N ALA A 687 21.72 -24.21 12.44
CA ALA A 687 21.89 -24.33 11.00
C ALA A 687 21.54 -25.73 10.45
N SER A 688 20.86 -26.58 11.24
CA SER A 688 20.52 -27.97 10.88
C SER A 688 19.58 -28.09 9.66
N LYS A 689 18.86 -27.01 9.31
CA LYS A 689 17.97 -26.94 8.15
C LYS A 689 18.62 -26.28 6.91
N VAL A 690 19.91 -26.00 6.99
CA VAL A 690 20.67 -25.56 5.81
C VAL A 690 21.10 -26.79 5.03
N VAL A 691 20.56 -26.94 3.82
CA VAL A 691 20.92 -28.02 2.90
C VAL A 691 22.27 -27.66 2.28
N VAL A 692 23.24 -28.59 2.39
CA VAL A 692 24.54 -28.46 1.77
C VAL A 692 24.55 -29.27 0.48
N TRP A 693 24.91 -28.61 -0.62
CA TRP A 693 25.03 -29.28 -1.91
C TRP A 693 26.47 -29.72 -2.12
N GLU A 694 26.66 -31.01 -2.25
CA GLU A 694 27.93 -31.60 -2.63
C GLU A 694 27.98 -31.77 -4.17
N ARG A 695 29.07 -31.32 -4.80
CA ARG A 695 29.30 -31.48 -6.24
C ARG A 695 29.42 -32.92 -6.66
#